data_76339dbc1d39c6be0b34f302894e55b8
#
_entry.id   76339dbc1d39c6be0b34f302894e55b8
#
_cell.length_a   1.000
_cell.length_b   1.000
_cell.length_c   1.000
_cell.angle_alpha   90.00
_cell.angle_beta   90.00
_cell.angle_gamma   90.00
#
_symmetry.space_group_name_H-M   'P 1'
#
loop_
_entity.id
_entity.type
_entity.pdbx_description
1 polymer ?
#
loop_
_entity_poly.entity_id
_entity_poly.type
_entity_poly.pdbx_seq_one_letter_code
_entity_poly.pdbx_strand_id
1 'polypeptide(L)'
;MTMFDQQVAAATEWFASPRFDGIVRLYSPRQVAEQQGTLSGDYTVARRAAEEFYARLRELFEQRRQITTFGPYSPGQAVMMKRMGMEGIYLGGWATSARGSLSEDPGPDLASYPLSQVPDEAAGLVRALLTADKNQHFARARMTEEQRKAAPVVDYRPFIIADADTGHGGDAHVRNLIRRMVEVGVPGYHIEDQKPGAKKCGHQGGKVLVAEDEQIKRFNAARLQLDIMRVPGILVARTDAETATFLENRSDERDQPFILGATNIELPSYKAGYLAILRKLFELGVEEVRGHLLFAVSEAEYRAAFAWLERVGLMSMIVESAQALKGMPATELDAALERIDTRYVEIWQAEAGLKTYGLAVAEVLEFRTAEGDRFDMTVEEWLAFSKRASFYEVRERAKSMGIQVIWDCELPKTPEGFYHIQAGIDYAIAKSLAVAPFADVLWMETKTADLKDARKFAKAIHAQYPDKMLAYNLSPSFSWDTTGMNDEQMKRFPEELGKLGFVFNFITYGGHQIDGLAAEEFTSALKQDGMLALARLQRKFRLLESSYRTPQTLVGGPRLDAALMASSGRTAATKAMGKGSTQFQHLVQTEVPTRLLEEWLAEWSKHCDYETKIRVRLRPHTAGSELLELSVLNEPSGEKLANVVFAYIQDRRGRGILSIRDQNTLAPARKKRLMTVVQLFLIHRYNASSLHYVTPTEDNEFQTQRMKSVGIFSDVHTEIGQIIVAQVNKERVAELLKPDRVLLLEMIRKTSPAMQIQT
;
A
#
# COMPACT_ATOMS: atom_id res chain seq x y z
N MET A 1 -5.37 8.73 50.33
CA MET A 1 -5.07 8.01 49.10
C MET A 1 -3.62 8.27 48.73
N THR A 2 -2.80 7.23 48.67
CA THR A 2 -1.41 7.38 48.29
C THR A 2 -1.28 7.72 46.80
N MET A 3 -0.13 8.19 46.36
CA MET A 3 0.15 8.40 44.92
C MET A 3 -0.09 7.12 44.12
N PHE A 4 0.29 5.98 44.66
CA PHE A 4 0.05 4.66 44.03
C PHE A 4 -1.45 4.35 43.92
N ASP A 5 -2.24 4.59 44.97
CA ASP A 5 -3.70 4.38 44.89
C ASP A 5 -4.34 5.27 43.83
N GLN A 6 -3.87 6.50 43.66
CA GLN A 6 -4.33 7.41 42.61
C GLN A 6 -3.97 6.87 41.20
N GLN A 7 -2.77 6.32 41.02
CA GLN A 7 -2.36 5.69 39.78
C GLN A 7 -3.21 4.48 39.44
N VAL A 8 -3.53 3.63 40.42
CA VAL A 8 -4.41 2.46 40.24
C VAL A 8 -5.82 2.92 39.85
N ALA A 9 -6.39 3.91 40.54
CA ALA A 9 -7.71 4.45 40.22
C ALA A 9 -7.76 5.02 38.81
N ALA A 10 -6.76 5.80 38.41
CA ALA A 10 -6.63 6.35 37.07
C ALA A 10 -6.44 5.25 35.99
N ALA A 11 -5.76 4.14 36.31
CA ALA A 11 -5.68 3.00 35.42
C ALA A 11 -7.01 2.25 35.27
N THR A 12 -7.79 2.17 36.36
CA THR A 12 -9.13 1.58 36.35
C THR A 12 -10.07 2.39 35.47
N GLU A 13 -10.08 3.71 35.61
CA GLU A 13 -10.87 4.62 34.76
C GLU A 13 -10.44 4.54 33.30
N TRP A 14 -9.15 4.47 33.05
CA TRP A 14 -8.59 4.29 31.71
C TRP A 14 -9.08 3.02 31.04
N PHE A 15 -9.11 1.88 31.75
CA PHE A 15 -9.61 0.62 31.20
C PHE A 15 -11.11 0.66 30.89
N ALA A 16 -11.88 1.38 31.70
CA ALA A 16 -13.31 1.57 31.54
C ALA A 16 -13.69 2.62 30.47
N SER A 17 -12.70 3.27 29.85
CA SER A 17 -12.97 4.25 28.80
C SER A 17 -13.65 3.61 27.59
N PRO A 18 -14.66 4.26 26.97
CA PRO A 18 -15.34 3.77 25.75
C PRO A 18 -14.39 3.48 24.57
N ARG A 19 -13.20 4.10 24.57
CA ARG A 19 -12.13 3.81 23.59
C ARG A 19 -11.76 2.32 23.57
N PHE A 20 -11.91 1.62 24.69
CA PHE A 20 -11.46 0.24 24.87
C PHE A 20 -12.61 -0.76 24.99
N ASP A 21 -13.81 -0.38 24.59
CA ASP A 21 -14.94 -1.30 24.58
C ASP A 21 -14.61 -2.54 23.75
N GLY A 22 -14.82 -3.73 24.35
CA GLY A 22 -14.48 -5.01 23.73
C GLY A 22 -12.99 -5.37 23.69
N ILE A 23 -12.09 -4.56 24.28
CA ILE A 23 -10.66 -4.89 24.41
C ILE A 23 -10.38 -5.62 25.71
N VAL A 24 -9.83 -6.82 25.60
CA VAL A 24 -9.41 -7.67 26.74
C VAL A 24 -7.97 -7.37 27.13
N ARG A 25 -7.70 -7.43 28.43
CA ARG A 25 -6.37 -7.32 29.05
C ARG A 25 -6.14 -8.50 29.99
N LEU A 26 -4.97 -9.11 29.90
CA LEU A 26 -4.59 -10.22 30.79
C LEU A 26 -3.87 -9.74 32.07
N TYR A 27 -3.88 -8.45 32.33
CA TYR A 27 -3.29 -7.80 33.49
C TYR A 27 -4.28 -6.82 34.14
N SER A 28 -3.99 -6.46 35.38
CA SER A 28 -4.85 -5.58 36.17
C SER A 28 -4.38 -4.10 36.11
N PRO A 29 -5.25 -3.13 36.46
CA PRO A 29 -4.88 -1.73 36.60
C PRO A 29 -3.73 -1.51 37.61
N ARG A 30 -3.66 -2.31 38.66
CA ARG A 30 -2.57 -2.29 39.64
C ARG A 30 -1.23 -2.61 38.98
N GLN A 31 -1.17 -3.66 38.15
CA GLN A 31 0.06 -4.04 37.45
C GLN A 31 0.54 -2.97 36.47
N VAL A 32 -0.38 -2.21 35.86
CA VAL A 32 -0.01 -1.01 35.08
C VAL A 32 0.60 0.05 35.97
N ALA A 33 -0.03 0.38 37.10
CA ALA A 33 0.47 1.38 38.06
C ALA A 33 1.86 1.01 38.60
N GLU A 34 2.11 -0.28 38.87
CA GLU A 34 3.43 -0.78 39.32
C GLU A 34 4.56 -0.53 38.30
N GLN A 35 4.23 -0.44 37.00
CA GLN A 35 5.19 -0.17 35.94
C GLN A 35 5.30 1.32 35.57
N GLN A 36 4.40 2.16 36.05
CA GLN A 36 4.47 3.60 35.87
C GLN A 36 5.47 4.20 36.85
N GLY A 37 6.32 5.09 36.37
CA GLY A 37 7.18 5.87 37.25
C GLY A 37 6.41 6.99 37.98
N THR A 38 7.10 7.71 38.84
CA THR A 38 6.60 8.97 39.45
C THR A 38 6.78 10.19 38.54
N LEU A 39 7.58 10.06 37.48
CA LEU A 39 7.80 11.05 36.44
C LEU A 39 7.17 10.54 35.15
N SER A 40 6.23 11.29 34.62
CA SER A 40 5.57 10.95 33.36
C SER A 40 6.32 11.52 32.13
N GLY A 41 6.49 10.74 31.10
CA GLY A 41 6.95 11.24 29.81
C GLY A 41 5.85 12.06 29.09
N ASP A 42 6.25 12.93 28.18
CA ASP A 42 5.31 13.64 27.30
C ASP A 42 5.19 12.89 25.97
N TYR A 43 4.02 12.29 25.75
CA TYR A 43 3.68 11.57 24.52
C TYR A 43 2.50 12.23 23.79
N THR A 44 2.37 13.54 23.91
CA THR A 44 1.21 14.30 23.41
C THR A 44 0.96 14.07 21.92
N VAL A 45 2.00 14.01 21.08
CA VAL A 45 1.86 13.79 19.64
C VAL A 45 1.22 12.42 19.35
N ALA A 46 1.77 11.34 19.91
CA ALA A 46 1.26 9.99 19.73
C ALA A 46 -0.17 9.86 20.29
N ARG A 47 -0.41 10.41 21.48
CA ARG A 47 -1.73 10.33 22.15
C ARG A 47 -2.82 10.99 21.33
N ARG A 48 -2.65 12.26 20.97
CA ARG A 48 -3.64 13.00 20.17
C ARG A 48 -3.84 12.38 18.80
N ALA A 49 -2.76 11.98 18.13
CA ALA A 49 -2.84 11.29 16.86
C ALA A 49 -3.62 9.98 16.99
N ALA A 50 -3.41 9.19 18.05
CA ALA A 50 -4.11 7.94 18.27
C ALA A 50 -5.62 8.15 18.54
N GLU A 51 -5.97 9.12 19.40
CA GLU A 51 -7.36 9.47 19.69
C GLU A 51 -8.11 9.90 18.43
N GLU A 52 -7.55 10.86 17.69
CA GLU A 52 -8.18 11.44 16.51
C GLU A 52 -8.19 10.47 15.33
N PHE A 53 -7.14 9.66 15.16
CA PHE A 53 -7.09 8.67 14.08
C PHE A 53 -8.06 7.52 14.34
N TYR A 54 -8.13 7.03 15.58
CA TYR A 54 -9.12 6.00 15.94
C TYR A 54 -10.55 6.50 15.72
N ALA A 55 -10.87 7.72 16.17
CA ALA A 55 -12.17 8.34 15.93
C ALA A 55 -12.48 8.44 14.42
N ARG A 56 -11.50 8.82 13.60
CA ARG A 56 -11.67 8.88 12.15
C ARG A 56 -11.90 7.51 11.52
N LEU A 57 -11.17 6.48 11.95
CA LEU A 57 -11.38 5.11 11.48
C LEU A 57 -12.77 4.59 11.87
N ARG A 58 -13.26 4.90 13.07
CA ARG A 58 -14.62 4.57 13.50
C ARG A 58 -15.68 5.25 12.65
N GLU A 59 -15.52 6.55 12.40
CA GLU A 59 -16.41 7.30 11.51
C GLU A 59 -16.48 6.69 10.10
N LEU A 60 -15.31 6.32 9.54
CA LEU A 60 -15.24 5.66 8.23
C LEU A 60 -15.93 4.29 8.24
N PHE A 61 -15.78 3.53 9.33
CA PHE A 61 -16.45 2.24 9.49
C PHE A 61 -17.98 2.39 9.46
N GLU A 62 -18.51 3.36 10.20
CA GLU A 62 -19.94 3.66 10.24
C GLU A 62 -20.47 4.14 8.87
N GLN A 63 -19.68 4.96 8.17
CA GLN A 63 -19.99 5.46 6.83
C GLN A 63 -19.75 4.44 5.71
N ARG A 64 -19.22 3.25 6.01
CA ARG A 64 -18.81 2.25 5.00
C ARG A 64 -17.82 2.81 3.98
N ARG A 65 -16.86 3.58 4.47
CA ARG A 65 -15.79 4.23 3.71
C ARG A 65 -14.42 3.81 4.22
N GLN A 66 -13.39 4.20 3.51
CA GLN A 66 -12.02 3.79 3.80
C GLN A 66 -11.03 4.93 3.55
N ILE A 67 -9.86 4.80 4.16
CA ILE A 67 -8.63 5.44 3.71
C ILE A 67 -7.97 4.52 2.69
N THR A 68 -7.52 5.09 1.57
CA THR A 68 -6.62 4.42 0.63
C THR A 68 -5.31 5.18 0.61
N THR A 69 -4.20 4.50 0.88
CA THR A 69 -2.87 5.13 1.04
C THR A 69 -1.74 4.24 0.54
N PHE A 70 -0.50 4.68 0.70
CA PHE A 70 0.68 3.88 0.40
C PHE A 70 1.80 4.13 1.42
N GLY A 71 2.83 3.28 1.39
CA GLY A 71 4.03 3.44 2.19
C GLY A 71 5.00 4.41 1.52
N PRO A 72 5.29 5.59 2.13
CA PRO A 72 6.29 6.52 1.61
C PRO A 72 7.71 5.97 1.78
N TYR A 73 8.60 6.33 0.84
CA TYR A 73 10.02 6.00 0.91
C TYR A 73 10.88 7.15 1.48
N SER A 74 10.29 8.31 1.70
CA SER A 74 10.96 9.47 2.29
C SER A 74 10.00 10.37 3.07
N PRO A 75 10.52 11.17 4.02
CA PRO A 75 9.71 12.18 4.71
C PRO A 75 9.06 13.20 3.75
N GLY A 76 9.73 13.53 2.64
CA GLY A 76 9.18 14.43 1.62
C GLY A 76 7.95 13.85 0.93
N GLN A 77 7.95 12.55 0.62
CA GLN A 77 6.76 11.88 0.10
C GLN A 77 5.59 11.92 1.09
N ALA A 78 5.83 11.66 2.39
CA ALA A 78 4.79 11.72 3.41
C ALA A 78 4.13 13.11 3.49
N VAL A 79 4.92 14.19 3.45
CA VAL A 79 4.40 15.57 3.41
C VAL A 79 3.57 15.80 2.15
N MET A 80 4.01 15.28 0.99
CA MET A 80 3.29 15.43 -0.26
C MET A 80 1.98 14.65 -0.25
N MET A 81 1.97 13.41 0.28
CA MET A 81 0.76 12.61 0.45
C MET A 81 -0.32 13.40 1.20
N LYS A 82 0.04 14.01 2.33
CA LYS A 82 -0.87 14.85 3.12
C LYS A 82 -1.34 16.08 2.35
N ARG A 83 -0.45 16.74 1.60
CA ARG A 83 -0.82 17.88 0.73
C ARG A 83 -1.81 17.51 -0.38
N MET A 84 -1.72 16.29 -0.89
CA MET A 84 -2.64 15.76 -1.89
C MET A 84 -3.93 15.19 -1.29
N GLY A 85 -4.12 15.31 0.02
CA GLY A 85 -5.36 14.94 0.71
C GLY A 85 -5.40 13.49 1.21
N MET A 86 -4.28 12.76 1.22
CA MET A 86 -4.24 11.44 1.85
C MET A 86 -4.31 11.58 3.37
N GLU A 87 -5.30 10.91 3.99
CA GLU A 87 -5.56 11.03 5.42
C GLU A 87 -4.58 10.20 6.27
N GLY A 88 -4.26 8.98 5.82
CA GLY A 88 -3.39 8.06 6.53
C GLY A 88 -2.07 7.79 5.82
N ILE A 89 -1.12 7.22 6.54
CA ILE A 89 0.19 6.80 6.05
C ILE A 89 0.45 5.38 6.56
N TYR A 90 0.93 4.51 5.69
CA TYR A 90 1.47 3.21 6.08
C TYR A 90 3.00 3.27 6.09
N LEU A 91 3.65 2.84 7.16
CA LEU A 91 5.10 2.72 7.22
C LEU A 91 5.47 1.24 7.29
N GLY A 92 5.92 0.68 6.17
CA GLY A 92 6.13 -0.75 5.99
C GLY A 92 7.56 -1.22 6.26
N GLY A 93 7.68 -2.40 6.87
CA GLY A 93 8.95 -3.08 7.09
C GLY A 93 9.66 -3.46 5.79
N TRP A 94 8.90 -3.77 4.72
CA TRP A 94 9.50 -4.07 3.43
C TRP A 94 10.32 -2.88 2.88
N ALA A 95 9.77 -1.68 2.90
CA ALA A 95 10.47 -0.48 2.44
C ALA A 95 11.67 -0.15 3.33
N THR A 96 11.55 -0.39 4.64
CA THR A 96 12.62 -0.27 5.63
C THR A 96 13.75 -1.26 5.33
N SER A 97 13.41 -2.54 5.11
CA SER A 97 14.37 -3.59 4.77
C SER A 97 15.09 -3.32 3.44
N ALA A 98 14.36 -2.88 2.41
CA ALA A 98 14.90 -2.56 1.09
C ALA A 98 15.86 -1.36 1.10
N ARG A 99 15.71 -0.45 2.07
CA ARG A 99 16.62 0.68 2.26
C ARG A 99 17.92 0.28 2.95
N GLY A 100 17.88 -0.78 3.76
CA GLY A 100 18.93 -1.11 4.70
C GLY A 100 18.99 -0.15 5.89
N SER A 101 19.98 -0.28 6.72
CA SER A 101 20.23 0.58 7.86
C SER A 101 21.67 1.10 7.86
N LEU A 102 22.09 1.78 8.91
CA LEU A 102 23.50 2.17 9.07
C LEU A 102 24.42 0.98 9.32
N SER A 103 23.87 -0.17 9.70
CA SER A 103 24.63 -1.38 10.08
C SER A 103 24.22 -2.65 9.31
N GLU A 104 23.08 -2.62 8.61
CA GLU A 104 22.52 -3.78 7.94
C GLU A 104 22.37 -3.53 6.44
N ASP A 105 22.68 -4.54 5.65
CA ASP A 105 22.49 -4.50 4.19
C ASP A 105 20.99 -4.47 3.81
N PRO A 106 20.64 -3.90 2.64
CA PRO A 106 19.31 -4.06 2.09
C PRO A 106 18.93 -5.53 1.91
N GLY A 107 17.68 -5.87 2.23
CA GLY A 107 17.20 -7.25 2.16
C GLY A 107 15.71 -7.35 1.78
N PRO A 108 15.24 -8.59 1.51
CA PRO A 108 13.88 -8.83 1.01
C PRO A 108 12.85 -8.98 2.15
N ASP A 109 12.86 -8.11 3.14
CA ASP A 109 11.87 -8.08 4.23
C ASP A 109 11.91 -9.31 5.17
N LEU A 110 13.11 -9.63 5.64
CA LEU A 110 13.32 -10.69 6.63
C LEU A 110 13.27 -10.19 8.08
N ALA A 111 12.98 -8.90 8.29
CA ALA A 111 13.04 -8.21 9.59
C ALA A 111 14.38 -8.44 10.33
N SER A 112 15.49 -8.49 9.57
CA SER A 112 16.85 -8.67 10.11
C SER A 112 17.47 -7.38 10.64
N TYR A 113 16.87 -6.25 10.38
CA TYR A 113 17.31 -4.93 10.86
C TYR A 113 17.04 -4.75 12.37
N PRO A 114 17.75 -3.82 13.02
CA PRO A 114 17.55 -3.53 14.44
C PRO A 114 16.11 -3.12 14.76
N LEU A 115 15.60 -3.50 15.92
CA LEU A 115 14.28 -3.12 16.44
C LEU A 115 14.01 -1.62 16.39
N SER A 116 15.06 -0.76 16.47
CA SER A 116 14.95 0.69 16.39
C SER A 116 14.70 1.23 14.98
N GLN A 117 14.90 0.44 13.92
CA GLN A 117 14.96 0.97 12.56
C GLN A 117 13.64 1.58 12.10
N VAL A 118 12.51 0.88 12.25
CA VAL A 118 11.20 1.44 11.89
C VAL A 118 10.82 2.65 12.76
N PRO A 119 11.03 2.65 14.10
CA PRO A 119 10.90 3.85 14.93
C PRO A 119 11.75 5.03 14.46
N ASP A 120 13.00 4.82 14.07
CA ASP A 120 13.90 5.89 13.63
C ASP A 120 13.43 6.50 12.30
N GLU A 121 12.93 5.69 11.36
CA GLU A 121 12.31 6.18 10.13
C GLU A 121 11.01 6.94 10.42
N ALA A 122 10.17 6.40 11.30
CA ALA A 122 8.93 7.06 11.72
C ALA A 122 9.20 8.44 12.34
N ALA A 123 10.27 8.57 13.13
CA ALA A 123 10.70 9.85 13.70
C ALA A 123 10.95 10.91 12.62
N GLY A 124 11.57 10.50 11.50
CA GLY A 124 11.79 11.35 10.32
C GLY A 124 10.47 11.82 9.69
N LEU A 125 9.52 10.90 9.49
CA LEU A 125 8.22 11.21 8.94
C LEU A 125 7.42 12.16 9.84
N VAL A 126 7.29 11.85 11.14
CA VAL A 126 6.55 12.65 12.11
C VAL A 126 7.15 14.07 12.19
N ARG A 127 8.49 14.19 12.28
CA ARG A 127 9.16 15.49 12.31
C ARG A 127 8.88 16.32 11.06
N ALA A 128 8.88 15.71 9.87
CA ALA A 128 8.58 16.39 8.62
C ALA A 128 7.13 16.89 8.59
N LEU A 129 6.17 16.09 9.02
CA LEU A 129 4.75 16.46 9.10
C LEU A 129 4.53 17.61 10.08
N LEU A 130 5.07 17.54 11.30
CA LEU A 130 5.00 18.61 12.28
C LEU A 130 5.68 19.90 11.80
N THR A 131 6.75 19.79 11.01
CA THR A 131 7.40 20.95 10.41
C THR A 131 6.55 21.56 9.30
N ALA A 132 5.91 20.75 8.49
CA ALA A 132 5.00 21.22 7.46
C ALA A 132 3.78 21.94 8.07
N ASP A 133 3.25 21.44 9.18
CA ASP A 133 2.20 22.12 9.96
C ASP A 133 2.67 23.47 10.47
N LYS A 134 3.85 23.53 11.12
CA LYS A 134 4.45 24.81 11.58
C LYS A 134 4.61 25.82 10.44
N ASN A 135 5.02 25.36 9.25
CA ASN A 135 5.19 26.23 8.09
C ASN A 135 3.83 26.73 7.57
N GLN A 136 2.80 25.88 7.55
CA GLN A 136 1.43 26.25 7.23
C GLN A 136 0.87 27.26 8.24
N HIS A 137 1.02 27.01 9.53
CA HIS A 137 0.58 27.90 10.59
C HIS A 137 1.25 29.28 10.46
N PHE A 138 2.58 29.33 10.31
CA PHE A 138 3.35 30.54 10.10
C PHE A 138 2.86 31.35 8.89
N ALA A 139 2.61 30.70 7.76
CA ALA A 139 2.11 31.37 6.57
C ALA A 139 0.70 31.94 6.81
N ARG A 140 -0.19 31.14 7.39
CA ARG A 140 -1.59 31.54 7.65
C ARG A 140 -1.70 32.66 8.71
N ALA A 141 -0.83 32.68 9.72
CA ALA A 141 -0.79 33.74 10.73
C ALA A 141 -0.47 35.15 10.14
N ARG A 142 0.09 35.19 8.93
CA ARG A 142 0.46 36.41 8.19
C ARG A 142 -0.52 36.80 7.11
N MET A 143 -1.61 36.05 6.92
CA MET A 143 -2.67 36.32 5.97
C MET A 143 -3.74 37.21 6.57
N THR A 144 -4.43 37.99 5.73
CA THR A 144 -5.68 38.61 6.12
C THR A 144 -6.74 37.55 6.38
N GLU A 145 -7.88 37.93 6.94
CA GLU A 145 -8.98 37.01 7.22
C GLU A 145 -9.53 36.42 5.92
N GLU A 146 -9.69 37.22 4.87
CA GLU A 146 -10.17 36.83 3.54
C GLU A 146 -9.19 35.82 2.91
N GLN A 147 -7.88 36.12 2.98
CA GLN A 147 -6.85 35.20 2.47
C GLN A 147 -6.85 33.87 3.22
N ARG A 148 -7.03 33.90 4.56
CA ARG A 148 -7.11 32.67 5.36
C ARG A 148 -8.33 31.82 5.02
N LYS A 149 -9.49 32.47 4.79
CA LYS A 149 -10.70 31.74 4.37
C LYS A 149 -10.56 31.10 2.99
N ALA A 150 -9.86 31.78 2.07
CA ALA A 150 -9.63 31.27 0.72
C ALA A 150 -8.51 30.22 0.63
N ALA A 151 -7.57 30.19 1.59
CA ALA A 151 -6.44 29.27 1.57
C ALA A 151 -6.83 27.89 2.14
N PRO A 152 -6.59 26.79 1.42
CA PRO A 152 -6.88 25.46 1.93
C PRO A 152 -6.02 25.14 3.16
N VAL A 153 -6.59 24.38 4.09
CA VAL A 153 -5.87 23.83 5.25
C VAL A 153 -5.56 22.38 4.97
N VAL A 154 -4.28 22.03 5.08
CA VAL A 154 -3.82 20.64 4.96
C VAL A 154 -3.74 20.05 6.37
N ASP A 155 -4.27 18.85 6.54
CA ASP A 155 -4.16 18.09 7.76
C ASP A 155 -2.83 17.32 7.80
N TYR A 156 -1.88 17.81 8.61
CA TYR A 156 -0.57 17.20 8.78
C TYR A 156 -0.48 16.28 10.01
N ARG A 157 -1.60 15.95 10.67
CA ARG A 157 -1.57 15.01 11.80
C ARG A 157 -0.94 13.68 11.35
N PRO A 158 -0.05 13.09 12.17
CA PRO A 158 0.68 11.89 11.81
C PRO A 158 -0.19 10.63 11.99
N PHE A 159 -1.23 10.47 11.17
CA PHE A 159 -2.07 9.27 11.12
C PHE A 159 -1.31 8.14 10.46
N ILE A 160 -0.42 7.52 11.21
CA ILE A 160 0.51 6.49 10.74
C ILE A 160 0.14 5.15 11.38
N ILE A 161 0.05 4.11 10.55
CA ILE A 161 0.15 2.72 11.00
C ILE A 161 1.52 2.21 10.57
N ALA A 162 2.36 1.87 11.56
CA ALA A 162 3.72 1.42 11.35
C ALA A 162 3.85 -0.10 11.51
N ASP A 163 4.76 -0.66 10.74
CA ASP A 163 5.13 -2.06 10.81
C ASP A 163 5.92 -2.35 12.10
N ALA A 164 5.43 -3.27 12.89
CA ALA A 164 6.14 -3.84 14.02
C ALA A 164 6.62 -5.27 13.73
N ASP A 165 6.54 -5.71 12.48
CA ASP A 165 6.91 -7.06 12.04
C ASP A 165 6.30 -8.15 12.95
N THR A 166 7.10 -9.08 13.39
CA THR A 166 6.74 -10.11 14.37
C THR A 166 6.80 -9.62 15.83
N GLY A 167 7.07 -8.32 16.06
CA GLY A 167 7.46 -7.78 17.35
C GLY A 167 8.94 -7.97 17.68
N HIS A 168 9.74 -8.46 16.74
CA HIS A 168 11.18 -8.75 16.84
C HIS A 168 11.58 -9.75 17.94
N GLY A 169 10.63 -10.50 18.50
CA GLY A 169 10.90 -11.49 19.54
C GLY A 169 9.72 -11.66 20.49
N GLY A 170 9.99 -11.99 21.75
CA GLY A 170 8.98 -12.12 22.80
C GLY A 170 8.56 -10.78 23.41
N ASP A 171 7.79 -10.85 24.49
CA ASP A 171 7.12 -9.74 25.18
C ASP A 171 8.02 -8.52 25.42
N ALA A 172 9.26 -8.75 25.84
CA ALA A 172 10.21 -7.65 26.13
C ALA A 172 10.58 -6.87 24.89
N HIS A 173 10.72 -7.54 23.73
CA HIS A 173 11.00 -6.90 22.44
C HIS A 173 9.79 -6.09 21.97
N VAL A 174 8.60 -6.68 22.02
CA VAL A 174 7.34 -6.02 21.66
C VAL A 174 7.14 -4.74 22.50
N ARG A 175 7.30 -4.83 23.83
CA ARG A 175 7.16 -3.66 24.70
C ARG A 175 8.16 -2.56 24.38
N ASN A 176 9.43 -2.90 24.13
CA ASN A 176 10.45 -1.92 23.77
C ASN A 176 10.17 -1.28 22.41
N LEU A 177 9.71 -2.05 21.42
CA LEU A 177 9.35 -1.55 20.10
C LEU A 177 8.19 -0.55 20.19
N ILE A 178 7.11 -0.91 20.87
CA ILE A 178 5.93 -0.04 21.05
C ILE A 178 6.32 1.23 21.81
N ARG A 179 7.15 1.13 22.87
CA ARG A 179 7.65 2.31 23.58
C ARG A 179 8.36 3.27 22.62
N ARG A 180 9.29 2.77 21.80
CA ARG A 180 10.03 3.60 20.82
C ARG A 180 9.11 4.24 19.79
N MET A 181 8.12 3.50 19.28
CA MET A 181 7.12 4.04 18.36
C MET A 181 6.31 5.19 18.96
N VAL A 182 5.87 5.03 20.21
CA VAL A 182 5.14 6.07 20.96
C VAL A 182 6.02 7.31 21.18
N GLU A 183 7.27 7.12 21.59
CA GLU A 183 8.23 8.21 21.84
C GLU A 183 8.45 9.10 20.61
N VAL A 184 8.36 8.54 19.41
CA VAL A 184 8.52 9.30 18.16
C VAL A 184 7.20 9.82 17.58
N GLY A 185 6.05 9.52 18.21
CA GLY A 185 4.76 10.08 17.83
C GLY A 185 3.89 9.20 16.90
N VAL A 186 4.15 7.91 16.81
CA VAL A 186 3.35 6.96 16.00
C VAL A 186 2.10 6.52 16.76
N PRO A 187 0.90 6.62 16.18
CA PRO A 187 -0.36 6.27 16.82
C PRO A 187 -0.85 4.83 16.61
N GLY A 188 -0.35 4.11 15.59
CA GLY A 188 -0.86 2.80 15.23
C GLY A 188 0.24 1.82 14.80
N TYR A 189 0.05 0.53 15.09
CA TYR A 189 1.07 -0.50 14.89
C TYR A 189 0.41 -1.79 14.45
N HIS A 190 1.00 -2.49 13.46
CA HIS A 190 0.59 -3.85 13.19
C HIS A 190 1.67 -4.85 13.62
N ILE A 191 1.22 -6.00 14.13
CA ILE A 191 2.06 -7.13 14.51
C ILE A 191 1.52 -8.37 13.79
N GLU A 192 2.41 -9.15 13.18
CA GLU A 192 2.05 -10.38 12.46
C GLU A 192 2.32 -11.63 13.30
N ASP A 193 1.65 -12.72 12.92
CA ASP A 193 1.75 -14.02 13.58
C ASP A 193 2.90 -14.91 13.08
N GLN A 194 3.85 -14.35 12.35
CA GLN A 194 5.03 -15.10 11.92
C GLN A 194 6.05 -15.26 13.05
N LYS A 195 6.88 -16.33 12.92
CA LYS A 195 7.97 -16.63 13.85
C LYS A 195 9.12 -15.63 13.67
N PRO A 196 9.58 -14.94 14.74
CA PRO A 196 10.80 -14.14 14.71
C PRO A 196 12.01 -14.97 14.25
N GLY A 197 12.87 -14.38 13.43
CA GLY A 197 14.05 -15.05 12.87
C GLY A 197 13.76 -15.98 11.69
N ALA A 198 12.50 -16.32 11.42
CA ALA A 198 12.06 -17.07 10.23
C ALA A 198 11.06 -16.27 9.37
N LYS A 199 10.81 -15.00 9.70
CA LYS A 199 9.88 -14.10 9.02
C LYS A 199 10.22 -13.95 7.55
N LYS A 200 9.18 -13.93 6.72
CA LYS A 200 9.23 -13.64 5.29
C LYS A 200 8.23 -12.54 4.93
N CYS A 201 8.44 -11.83 3.84
CA CYS A 201 7.41 -10.98 3.25
C CYS A 201 6.13 -11.79 3.01
N GLY A 202 4.97 -11.17 3.17
CA GLY A 202 3.67 -11.84 3.05
C GLY A 202 3.45 -12.63 1.76
N HIS A 203 4.15 -12.27 0.66
CA HIS A 203 4.06 -12.90 -0.65
C HIS A 203 5.20 -13.88 -0.95
N GLN A 204 6.09 -14.12 0.02
CA GLN A 204 7.16 -15.12 -0.09
C GLN A 204 6.72 -16.48 0.48
N GLY A 205 7.39 -17.55 0.03
CA GLY A 205 7.16 -18.90 0.53
C GLY A 205 7.86 -19.16 1.86
N GLY A 206 7.57 -20.33 2.46
CA GLY A 206 8.28 -20.83 3.64
C GLY A 206 7.96 -20.08 4.94
N LYS A 207 6.80 -19.42 5.04
CA LYS A 207 6.37 -18.73 6.24
C LYS A 207 6.05 -19.71 7.36
N VAL A 208 6.56 -19.40 8.57
CA VAL A 208 6.33 -20.15 9.80
C VAL A 208 5.50 -19.31 10.73
N LEU A 209 4.31 -19.79 11.12
CA LEU A 209 3.47 -19.14 12.10
C LEU A 209 3.87 -19.51 13.53
N VAL A 210 3.64 -18.59 14.46
CA VAL A 210 3.63 -18.92 15.89
C VAL A 210 2.25 -19.44 16.29
N ALA A 211 2.19 -20.17 17.40
CA ALA A 211 0.92 -20.59 17.99
C ALA A 211 0.10 -19.35 18.42
N GLU A 212 -1.22 -19.51 18.47
CA GLU A 212 -2.15 -18.40 18.71
C GLU A 212 -1.97 -17.75 20.09
N ASP A 213 -1.66 -18.54 21.12
CA ASP A 213 -1.35 -18.03 22.46
C ASP A 213 -0.15 -17.06 22.47
N GLU A 214 0.88 -17.33 21.64
CA GLU A 214 2.03 -16.42 21.48
C GLU A 214 1.62 -15.13 20.78
N GLN A 215 0.78 -15.19 19.75
CA GLN A 215 0.26 -13.98 19.09
C GLN A 215 -0.55 -13.12 20.05
N ILE A 216 -1.47 -13.72 20.80
CA ILE A 216 -2.25 -13.03 21.83
C ILE A 216 -1.34 -12.39 22.87
N LYS A 217 -0.32 -13.10 23.33
CA LYS A 217 0.65 -12.60 24.31
C LYS A 217 1.40 -11.36 23.79
N ARG A 218 1.77 -11.34 22.51
CA ARG A 218 2.38 -10.15 21.88
C ARG A 218 1.44 -8.95 21.89
N PHE A 219 0.16 -9.14 21.55
CA PHE A 219 -0.84 -8.08 21.59
C PHE A 219 -1.09 -7.58 23.00
N ASN A 220 -1.15 -8.48 23.96
CA ASN A 220 -1.29 -8.12 25.38
C ASN A 220 -0.06 -7.34 25.90
N ALA A 221 1.16 -7.72 25.48
CA ALA A 221 2.40 -6.99 25.80
C ALA A 221 2.42 -5.59 25.17
N ALA A 222 2.00 -5.46 23.92
CA ALA A 222 1.88 -4.17 23.24
C ALA A 222 0.86 -3.27 23.95
N ARG A 223 -0.32 -3.79 24.28
CA ARG A 223 -1.36 -3.04 25.01
C ARG A 223 -0.90 -2.64 26.40
N LEU A 224 -0.20 -3.52 27.13
CA LEU A 224 0.39 -3.19 28.44
C LEU A 224 1.33 -1.98 28.32
N GLN A 225 2.20 -1.96 27.34
CA GLN A 225 3.11 -0.84 27.15
C GLN A 225 2.38 0.46 26.83
N LEU A 226 1.34 0.40 26.01
CA LEU A 226 0.49 1.55 25.68
C LEU A 226 -0.27 2.08 26.92
N ASP A 227 -0.81 1.18 27.74
CA ASP A 227 -1.51 1.54 28.97
C ASP A 227 -0.57 2.15 30.02
N ILE A 228 0.67 1.67 30.14
CA ILE A 228 1.70 2.27 31.00
C ILE A 228 1.98 3.72 30.55
N MET A 229 2.07 3.96 29.24
CA MET A 229 2.38 5.27 28.66
C MET A 229 1.14 6.18 28.51
N ARG A 230 -0.06 5.66 28.80
CA ARG A 230 -1.33 6.40 28.62
C ARG A 230 -1.55 6.90 27.20
N VAL A 231 -1.23 6.07 26.22
CA VAL A 231 -1.47 6.34 24.81
C VAL A 231 -2.51 5.32 24.28
N PRO A 232 -3.65 5.77 23.72
CA PRO A 232 -4.70 4.87 23.22
C PRO A 232 -4.36 4.34 21.81
N GLY A 233 -3.15 3.82 21.66
CA GLY A 233 -2.58 3.36 20.40
C GLY A 233 -3.46 2.31 19.72
N ILE A 234 -3.47 2.33 18.38
CA ILE A 234 -4.25 1.42 17.53
C ILE A 234 -3.42 0.18 17.23
N LEU A 235 -3.88 -0.98 17.69
CA LEU A 235 -3.25 -2.27 17.41
C LEU A 235 -3.95 -2.98 16.25
N VAL A 236 -3.20 -3.32 15.23
CA VAL A 236 -3.65 -4.05 14.05
C VAL A 236 -3.07 -5.46 14.08
N ALA A 237 -3.92 -6.47 14.16
CA ALA A 237 -3.49 -7.87 14.10
C ALA A 237 -3.45 -8.35 12.65
N ARG A 238 -2.24 -8.68 12.17
CA ARG A 238 -2.02 -9.30 10.88
C ARG A 238 -1.87 -10.82 11.07
N THR A 239 -2.54 -11.58 10.20
CA THR A 239 -2.29 -13.01 10.05
C THR A 239 -1.79 -13.33 8.65
N ASP A 240 -0.80 -14.21 8.58
CA ASP A 240 -0.25 -14.76 7.34
C ASP A 240 -0.75 -16.19 7.04
N ALA A 241 -1.74 -16.68 7.80
CA ALA A 241 -2.24 -18.05 7.74
C ALA A 241 -2.90 -18.43 6.40
N GLU A 242 -3.25 -17.45 5.55
CA GLU A 242 -3.80 -17.73 4.22
C GLU A 242 -2.79 -18.46 3.31
N THR A 243 -1.48 -18.17 3.46
CA THR A 243 -0.42 -18.75 2.62
C THR A 243 0.76 -19.33 3.39
N ALA A 244 0.72 -19.37 4.72
CA ALA A 244 1.79 -19.96 5.51
C ALA A 244 1.88 -21.47 5.27
N THR A 245 3.09 -22.00 5.38
CA THR A 245 3.37 -23.43 5.12
C THR A 245 3.54 -24.21 6.42
N PHE A 246 3.99 -23.51 7.48
CA PHE A 246 4.42 -24.16 8.71
C PHE A 246 3.89 -23.46 9.95
N LEU A 247 3.80 -24.24 11.04
CA LEU A 247 3.50 -23.80 12.39
C LEU A 247 4.67 -24.19 13.31
N GLU A 248 5.08 -23.28 14.19
CA GLU A 248 6.24 -23.50 15.08
C GLU A 248 5.98 -24.64 16.07
N ASN A 249 4.81 -24.66 16.69
CA ASN A 249 4.43 -25.66 17.67
C ASN A 249 2.89 -25.83 17.72
N ARG A 250 2.42 -26.88 18.41
CA ARG A 250 0.99 -27.22 18.53
C ARG A 250 0.41 -26.97 19.94
N SER A 251 1.01 -26.09 20.71
CA SER A 251 0.61 -25.82 22.09
C SER A 251 -0.81 -25.29 22.21
N ASP A 252 -1.25 -24.49 21.24
CA ASP A 252 -2.59 -23.90 21.24
C ASP A 252 -3.60 -24.80 20.52
N GLU A 253 -4.70 -25.08 21.19
CA GLU A 253 -5.76 -25.94 20.67
C GLU A 253 -6.46 -25.34 19.44
N ARG A 254 -6.48 -24.01 19.30
CA ARG A 254 -7.09 -23.29 18.16
C ARG A 254 -6.35 -23.50 16.84
N ASP A 255 -5.06 -23.82 16.90
CA ASP A 255 -4.24 -24.12 15.71
C ASP A 255 -4.32 -25.59 15.29
N GLN A 256 -4.64 -26.49 16.21
CA GLN A 256 -4.62 -27.94 16.00
C GLN A 256 -5.49 -28.42 14.83
N PRO A 257 -6.69 -27.85 14.57
CA PRO A 257 -7.52 -28.25 13.43
C PRO A 257 -6.85 -28.16 12.07
N PHE A 258 -5.82 -27.32 11.95
CA PHE A 258 -5.15 -27.01 10.69
C PHE A 258 -3.81 -27.74 10.53
N ILE A 259 -3.37 -28.48 11.52
CA ILE A 259 -2.13 -29.27 11.47
C ILE A 259 -2.33 -30.49 10.56
N LEU A 260 -1.37 -30.73 9.66
CA LEU A 260 -1.34 -31.91 8.81
C LEU A 260 -0.59 -33.05 9.48
N GLY A 261 -1.14 -34.24 9.38
CA GLY A 261 -0.52 -35.48 9.85
C GLY A 261 -0.50 -36.55 8.77
N ALA A 262 0.43 -37.47 8.89
CA ALA A 262 0.53 -38.63 8.04
C ALA A 262 -0.53 -39.69 8.42
N THR A 263 -1.24 -40.22 7.44
CA THR A 263 -2.17 -41.35 7.62
C THR A 263 -1.51 -42.69 7.29
N ASN A 264 -0.35 -42.66 6.67
CA ASN A 264 0.56 -43.81 6.56
C ASN A 264 1.77 -43.53 7.43
N ILE A 265 2.05 -44.40 8.38
CA ILE A 265 3.20 -44.30 9.32
C ILE A 265 4.30 -45.34 9.02
N GLU A 266 4.16 -46.14 7.95
CA GLU A 266 5.12 -47.14 7.54
C GLU A 266 6.20 -46.58 6.58
N LEU A 267 6.55 -45.30 6.76
CA LEU A 267 7.60 -44.62 6.01
C LEU A 267 8.53 -43.86 6.98
N PRO A 268 9.77 -43.53 6.58
CA PRO A 268 10.65 -42.75 7.43
C PRO A 268 10.05 -41.36 7.69
N SER A 269 10.39 -40.76 8.83
CA SER A 269 10.01 -39.35 9.06
C SER A 269 10.49 -38.45 7.93
N TYR A 270 9.76 -37.40 7.66
CA TYR A 270 10.13 -36.38 6.65
C TYR A 270 11.57 -35.91 6.86
N LYS A 271 11.94 -35.63 8.12
CA LYS A 271 13.29 -35.24 8.51
C LYS A 271 14.32 -36.31 8.14
N ALA A 272 14.09 -37.57 8.51
CA ALA A 272 15.07 -38.65 8.26
C ALA A 272 15.25 -38.91 6.76
N GLY A 273 14.19 -38.92 5.99
CA GLY A 273 14.22 -39.05 4.53
C GLY A 273 15.00 -37.94 3.85
N TYR A 274 14.72 -36.69 4.21
CA TYR A 274 15.43 -35.54 3.67
C TYR A 274 16.92 -35.53 3.99
N LEU A 275 17.26 -35.78 5.27
CA LEU A 275 18.67 -35.85 5.69
C LEU A 275 19.42 -37.03 5.09
N ALA A 276 18.75 -38.15 4.78
CA ALA A 276 19.34 -39.26 4.06
C ALA A 276 19.75 -38.89 2.63
N ILE A 277 18.92 -38.07 1.94
CA ILE A 277 19.27 -37.52 0.62
C ILE A 277 20.54 -36.67 0.70
N LEU A 278 20.59 -35.71 1.62
CA LEU A 278 21.74 -34.83 1.81
C LEU A 278 23.01 -35.64 2.13
N ARG A 279 22.90 -36.64 3.06
CA ARG A 279 23.99 -37.51 3.42
C ARG A 279 24.50 -38.31 2.19
N LYS A 280 23.60 -38.86 1.40
CA LYS A 280 23.96 -39.62 0.20
C LYS A 280 24.63 -38.75 -0.87
N LEU A 281 24.12 -37.58 -1.16
CA LEU A 281 24.74 -36.62 -2.07
C LEU A 281 26.17 -36.25 -1.60
N PHE A 282 26.32 -35.97 -0.30
CA PHE A 282 27.63 -35.66 0.29
C PHE A 282 28.63 -36.83 0.15
N GLU A 283 28.21 -38.07 0.47
CA GLU A 283 29.01 -39.30 0.30
C GLU A 283 29.44 -39.50 -1.18
N LEU A 284 28.61 -39.04 -2.11
CA LEU A 284 28.89 -39.08 -3.54
C LEU A 284 29.74 -37.89 -4.02
N GLY A 285 30.12 -36.96 -3.11
CA GLY A 285 31.07 -35.88 -3.35
C GLY A 285 30.44 -34.55 -3.78
N VAL A 286 29.18 -34.31 -3.46
CA VAL A 286 28.53 -32.98 -3.54
C VAL A 286 28.79 -32.27 -2.19
N GLU A 287 29.68 -31.28 -2.19
CA GLU A 287 30.19 -30.69 -0.94
C GLU A 287 29.23 -29.66 -0.31
N GLU A 288 28.32 -29.10 -1.07
CA GLU A 288 27.39 -28.05 -0.67
C GLU A 288 26.26 -28.54 0.27
N VAL A 289 26.04 -29.86 0.34
CA VAL A 289 24.89 -30.47 1.03
C VAL A 289 25.26 -31.11 2.37
N ARG A 290 25.86 -30.37 3.29
CA ARG A 290 26.34 -30.87 4.60
C ARG A 290 25.30 -30.80 5.71
N GLY A 291 24.02 -30.47 5.41
CA GLY A 291 22.98 -30.28 6.42
C GLY A 291 22.69 -31.48 7.31
N HIS A 292 22.99 -32.72 6.86
CA HIS A 292 22.89 -33.92 7.66
C HIS A 292 23.82 -33.92 8.91
N LEU A 293 24.86 -33.08 8.93
CA LEU A 293 25.74 -32.91 10.09
C LEU A 293 25.16 -32.02 11.19
N LEU A 294 24.15 -31.23 10.87
CA LEU A 294 23.51 -30.31 11.81
C LEU A 294 22.57 -31.05 12.77
N PHE A 295 21.93 -32.10 12.31
CA PHE A 295 20.90 -32.81 13.06
C PHE A 295 21.32 -34.23 13.46
N ALA A 296 20.95 -34.63 14.68
CA ALA A 296 21.16 -36.00 15.12
C ALA A 296 20.00 -36.90 14.62
N VAL A 297 20.33 -37.85 13.76
CA VAL A 297 19.46 -38.95 13.29
C VAL A 297 20.19 -40.27 13.52
N SER A 298 19.50 -41.27 14.07
CA SER A 298 20.11 -42.56 14.35
C SER A 298 20.43 -43.32 13.06
N GLU A 299 21.46 -44.21 13.12
CA GLU A 299 21.80 -45.06 11.97
C GLU A 299 20.66 -46.02 11.60
N ALA A 300 19.78 -46.36 12.54
CA ALA A 300 18.59 -47.16 12.25
C ALA A 300 17.59 -46.38 11.39
N GLU A 301 17.34 -45.10 11.70
CA GLU A 301 16.49 -44.23 10.91
C GLU A 301 17.08 -43.97 9.52
N TYR A 302 18.39 -43.73 9.41
CA TYR A 302 19.06 -43.61 8.10
C TYR A 302 18.92 -44.88 7.26
N ARG A 303 19.10 -46.08 7.85
CA ARG A 303 18.90 -47.35 7.11
C ARG A 303 17.46 -47.48 6.61
N ALA A 304 16.47 -47.16 7.44
CA ALA A 304 15.06 -47.17 7.05
C ALA A 304 14.79 -46.17 5.92
N ALA A 305 15.34 -44.95 6.02
CA ALA A 305 15.22 -43.92 5.01
C ALA A 305 15.86 -44.30 3.68
N PHE A 306 17.07 -44.88 3.69
CA PHE A 306 17.74 -45.36 2.46
C PHE A 306 16.94 -46.49 1.80
N ALA A 307 16.45 -47.47 2.57
CA ALA A 307 15.60 -48.54 2.03
C ALA A 307 14.31 -47.99 1.39
N TRP A 308 13.70 -46.97 2.00
CA TRP A 308 12.54 -46.30 1.44
C TRP A 308 12.89 -45.54 0.15
N LEU A 309 13.99 -44.76 0.11
CA LEU A 309 14.46 -44.06 -1.09
C LEU A 309 14.74 -45.02 -2.27
N GLU A 310 15.27 -46.18 -1.98
CA GLU A 310 15.47 -47.25 -2.99
C GLU A 310 14.10 -47.75 -3.51
N ARG A 311 13.16 -48.06 -2.61
CA ARG A 311 11.84 -48.59 -2.93
C ARG A 311 11.05 -47.63 -3.84
N VAL A 312 11.10 -46.31 -3.59
CA VAL A 312 10.39 -45.33 -4.37
C VAL A 312 11.14 -44.82 -5.61
N GLY A 313 12.35 -45.37 -5.88
CA GLY A 313 13.15 -45.04 -7.05
C GLY A 313 13.93 -43.70 -6.95
N LEU A 314 13.87 -43.00 -5.83
CA LEU A 314 14.60 -41.74 -5.61
C LEU A 314 16.13 -41.98 -5.49
N MET A 315 16.57 -43.12 -4.97
CA MET A 315 18.00 -43.41 -4.82
C MET A 315 18.71 -43.41 -6.17
N SER A 316 18.13 -44.02 -7.21
CA SER A 316 18.71 -44.03 -8.56
C SER A 316 18.85 -42.60 -9.09
N MET A 317 17.83 -41.79 -8.94
CA MET A 317 17.85 -40.38 -9.35
C MET A 317 18.93 -39.58 -8.62
N ILE A 318 19.12 -39.81 -7.30
CA ILE A 318 20.14 -39.14 -6.49
C ILE A 318 21.52 -39.50 -6.99
N VAL A 319 21.79 -40.81 -7.24
CA VAL A 319 23.08 -41.30 -7.71
C VAL A 319 23.43 -40.76 -9.11
N GLU A 320 22.45 -40.78 -10.03
CA GLU A 320 22.62 -40.23 -11.37
C GLU A 320 22.86 -38.72 -11.33
N SER A 321 22.07 -38.00 -10.53
CA SER A 321 22.22 -36.56 -10.35
C SER A 321 23.58 -36.20 -9.75
N ALA A 322 24.06 -36.93 -8.73
CA ALA A 322 25.33 -36.63 -8.07
C ALA A 322 26.55 -36.68 -9.02
N GLN A 323 26.51 -37.54 -10.03
CA GLN A 323 27.57 -37.59 -11.05
C GLN A 323 27.57 -36.36 -11.94
N ALA A 324 26.38 -35.86 -12.28
CA ALA A 324 26.20 -34.66 -13.10
C ALA A 324 26.48 -33.37 -12.32
N LEU A 325 26.24 -33.35 -11.00
CA LEU A 325 26.36 -32.16 -10.15
C LEU A 325 27.81 -31.72 -9.92
N LYS A 326 28.78 -32.67 -10.05
CA LYS A 326 30.19 -32.36 -9.83
C LYS A 326 30.73 -31.40 -10.87
N GLY A 327 31.15 -30.21 -10.43
CA GLY A 327 31.72 -29.18 -11.29
C GLY A 327 30.72 -28.39 -12.10
N MET A 328 29.41 -28.50 -11.78
CA MET A 328 28.41 -27.63 -12.36
C MET A 328 28.57 -26.16 -11.92
N PRO A 329 28.21 -25.17 -12.76
CA PRO A 329 28.02 -23.79 -12.31
C PRO A 329 27.01 -23.73 -11.17
N ALA A 330 27.22 -22.82 -10.21
CA ALA A 330 26.38 -22.72 -9.00
C ALA A 330 24.86 -22.62 -9.29
N THR A 331 24.46 -21.85 -10.30
CA THR A 331 23.04 -21.71 -10.70
C THR A 331 22.41 -23.00 -11.22
N GLU A 332 23.18 -23.83 -11.90
CA GLU A 332 22.73 -25.14 -12.41
C GLU A 332 22.67 -26.16 -11.29
N LEU A 333 23.67 -26.12 -10.37
CA LEU A 333 23.71 -26.95 -9.18
C LEU A 333 22.48 -26.69 -8.29
N ASP A 334 22.19 -25.42 -7.95
CA ASP A 334 21.04 -25.07 -7.14
C ASP A 334 19.73 -25.56 -7.77
N ALA A 335 19.54 -25.31 -9.06
CA ALA A 335 18.34 -25.78 -9.77
C ALA A 335 18.23 -27.33 -9.83
N ALA A 336 19.34 -28.05 -9.84
CA ALA A 336 19.33 -29.51 -9.82
C ALA A 336 19.02 -30.06 -8.42
N LEU A 337 19.57 -29.44 -7.36
CA LEU A 337 19.23 -29.76 -5.98
C LEU A 337 17.75 -29.49 -5.70
N GLU A 338 17.23 -28.36 -6.13
CA GLU A 338 15.81 -28.01 -5.98
C GLU A 338 14.87 -29.01 -6.67
N ARG A 339 15.26 -29.55 -7.82
CA ARG A 339 14.50 -30.65 -8.46
C ARG A 339 14.46 -31.92 -7.63
N ILE A 340 15.59 -32.29 -6.97
CA ILE A 340 15.64 -33.43 -6.06
C ILE A 340 14.72 -33.20 -4.86
N ASP A 341 14.83 -32.03 -4.25
CA ASP A 341 14.01 -31.63 -3.10
C ASP A 341 12.53 -31.65 -3.44
N THR A 342 12.14 -31.03 -4.55
CA THR A 342 10.74 -31.03 -5.03
C THR A 342 10.22 -32.44 -5.24
N ARG A 343 11.01 -33.30 -5.89
CA ARG A 343 10.61 -34.68 -6.15
C ARG A 343 10.48 -35.49 -4.86
N TYR A 344 11.38 -35.28 -3.91
CA TYR A 344 11.29 -35.88 -2.59
C TYR A 344 9.99 -35.47 -1.88
N VAL A 345 9.71 -34.16 -1.81
CA VAL A 345 8.51 -33.62 -1.17
C VAL A 345 7.24 -34.23 -1.78
N GLU A 346 7.13 -34.23 -3.11
CA GLU A 346 5.98 -34.80 -3.81
C GLU A 346 5.73 -36.27 -3.46
N ILE A 347 6.77 -37.09 -3.54
CA ILE A 347 6.65 -38.53 -3.29
C ILE A 347 6.35 -38.79 -1.82
N TRP A 348 7.09 -38.13 -0.92
CA TRP A 348 6.92 -38.33 0.52
C TRP A 348 5.51 -37.92 0.97
N GLN A 349 5.03 -36.74 0.53
CA GLN A 349 3.70 -36.25 0.89
C GLN A 349 2.59 -37.14 0.32
N ALA A 350 2.74 -37.62 -0.90
CA ALA A 350 1.79 -38.53 -1.52
C ALA A 350 1.68 -39.87 -0.76
N GLU A 351 2.83 -40.49 -0.41
CA GLU A 351 2.83 -41.74 0.35
C GLU A 351 2.37 -41.55 1.81
N ALA A 352 2.72 -40.45 2.43
CA ALA A 352 2.31 -40.13 3.80
C ALA A 352 0.79 -39.90 3.92
N GLY A 353 0.12 -39.53 2.81
CA GLY A 353 -1.31 -39.22 2.80
C GLY A 353 -1.62 -38.05 3.73
N LEU A 354 -0.86 -36.93 3.60
CA LEU A 354 -0.98 -35.77 4.47
C LEU A 354 -2.37 -35.17 4.43
N LYS A 355 -3.02 -35.06 5.59
CA LYS A 355 -4.29 -34.38 5.79
C LYS A 355 -4.50 -33.98 7.25
N THR A 356 -5.48 -33.13 7.51
CA THR A 356 -5.89 -32.83 8.88
C THR A 356 -6.56 -34.04 9.53
N TYR A 357 -6.55 -34.10 10.86
CA TYR A 357 -7.25 -35.18 11.58
C TYR A 357 -8.75 -35.22 11.25
N GLY A 358 -9.36 -34.04 11.17
CA GLY A 358 -10.78 -33.91 10.80
C GLY A 358 -11.08 -34.53 9.42
N LEU A 359 -10.22 -34.29 8.42
CA LEU A 359 -10.39 -34.88 7.09
C LEU A 359 -10.14 -36.39 7.08
N ALA A 360 -9.14 -36.88 7.82
CA ALA A 360 -8.88 -38.32 7.93
C ALA A 360 -10.08 -39.09 8.51
N VAL A 361 -10.75 -38.54 9.50
CA VAL A 361 -11.97 -39.14 10.07
C VAL A 361 -13.15 -38.97 9.11
N ALA A 362 -13.27 -37.82 8.41
CA ALA A 362 -14.36 -37.58 7.45
C ALA A 362 -14.40 -38.64 6.32
N GLU A 363 -13.23 -39.01 5.78
CA GLU A 363 -13.09 -40.04 4.75
C GLU A 363 -13.59 -41.41 5.24
N VAL A 364 -13.27 -41.79 6.48
CA VAL A 364 -13.76 -43.05 7.09
C VAL A 364 -15.26 -43.00 7.37
N LEU A 365 -15.74 -41.84 7.85
CA LEU A 365 -17.16 -41.61 8.09
C LEU A 365 -17.97 -41.72 6.78
N GLU A 366 -17.49 -41.12 5.71
CA GLU A 366 -18.12 -41.20 4.37
C GLU A 366 -18.13 -42.62 3.84
N PHE A 367 -17.00 -43.31 3.91
CA PHE A 367 -16.89 -44.69 3.47
C PHE A 367 -17.84 -45.63 4.23
N ARG A 368 -17.85 -45.57 5.58
CA ARG A 368 -18.70 -46.41 6.39
C ARG A 368 -20.18 -46.10 6.23
N THR A 369 -20.51 -44.79 6.00
CA THR A 369 -21.91 -44.40 5.73
C THR A 369 -22.38 -45.00 4.38
N ALA A 370 -21.50 -45.04 3.37
CA ALA A 370 -21.78 -45.68 2.07
C ALA A 370 -21.98 -47.20 2.20
N GLU A 371 -21.28 -47.85 3.15
CA GLU A 371 -21.45 -49.26 3.48
C GLU A 371 -22.72 -49.55 4.31
N GLY A 372 -23.44 -48.53 4.73
CA GLY A 372 -24.73 -48.66 5.42
C GLY A 372 -24.70 -48.44 6.94
N ASP A 373 -23.55 -48.05 7.49
CA ASP A 373 -23.46 -47.64 8.89
C ASP A 373 -24.23 -46.34 9.14
N ARG A 374 -24.78 -46.19 10.33
CA ARG A 374 -25.48 -44.97 10.76
C ARG A 374 -24.71 -44.28 11.86
N PHE A 375 -24.50 -43.02 11.69
CA PHE A 375 -23.85 -42.13 12.64
C PHE A 375 -24.82 -41.03 13.06
N ASP A 376 -24.58 -40.46 14.23
CA ASP A 376 -25.32 -39.34 14.79
C ASP A 376 -24.85 -37.97 14.27
N MET A 377 -23.92 -37.97 13.31
CA MET A 377 -23.34 -36.78 12.66
C MET A 377 -23.08 -37.07 11.18
N THR A 378 -23.44 -36.15 10.34
CA THR A 378 -23.07 -36.17 8.90
C THR A 378 -21.60 -35.79 8.67
N VAL A 379 -21.09 -36.09 7.50
CA VAL A 379 -19.71 -35.66 7.10
C VAL A 379 -19.54 -34.13 7.17
N GLU A 380 -20.56 -33.40 6.75
CA GLU A 380 -20.55 -31.92 6.75
C GLU A 380 -20.53 -31.38 8.20
N GLU A 381 -21.36 -31.91 9.07
CA GLU A 381 -21.40 -31.58 10.50
C GLU A 381 -20.09 -31.92 11.20
N TRP A 382 -19.49 -33.07 10.87
CA TRP A 382 -18.17 -33.46 11.37
C TRP A 382 -17.09 -32.49 10.93
N LEU A 383 -17.00 -32.14 9.65
CA LEU A 383 -16.02 -31.20 9.15
C LEU A 383 -16.19 -29.80 9.76
N ALA A 384 -17.43 -29.34 9.95
CA ALA A 384 -17.71 -28.10 10.62
C ALA A 384 -17.31 -28.12 12.12
N PHE A 385 -17.49 -29.23 12.82
CA PHE A 385 -17.06 -29.43 14.19
C PHE A 385 -15.54 -29.50 14.30
N SER A 386 -14.88 -30.32 13.48
CA SER A 386 -13.45 -30.61 13.54
C SER A 386 -12.57 -29.38 13.25
N LYS A 387 -13.08 -28.39 12.52
CA LYS A 387 -12.38 -27.11 12.27
C LYS A 387 -12.31 -26.18 13.50
N ARG A 388 -13.04 -26.49 14.58
CA ARG A 388 -13.15 -25.62 15.76
C ARG A 388 -12.84 -26.33 17.08
N ALA A 389 -12.58 -27.62 17.01
CA ALA A 389 -12.38 -28.46 18.16
C ALA A 389 -10.91 -28.87 18.30
N SER A 390 -10.44 -29.00 19.52
CA SER A 390 -9.09 -29.46 19.85
C SER A 390 -8.84 -30.92 19.42
N PHE A 391 -7.58 -31.35 19.38
CA PHE A 391 -7.25 -32.74 19.15
C PHE A 391 -7.88 -33.68 20.18
N TYR A 392 -8.01 -33.24 21.42
CA TYR A 392 -8.68 -34.03 22.43
C TYR A 392 -10.17 -34.23 22.07
N GLU A 393 -10.89 -33.17 21.80
CA GLU A 393 -12.32 -33.22 21.51
C GLU A 393 -12.64 -33.99 20.23
N VAL A 394 -11.89 -33.79 19.14
CA VAL A 394 -12.10 -34.51 17.87
C VAL A 394 -11.80 -36.00 18.02
N ARG A 395 -10.78 -36.40 18.81
CA ARG A 395 -10.47 -37.81 19.08
C ARG A 395 -11.52 -38.48 19.91
N GLU A 396 -11.98 -37.86 21.00
CA GLU A 396 -13.06 -38.41 21.85
C GLU A 396 -14.38 -38.51 21.04
N ARG A 397 -14.67 -37.54 20.19
CA ARG A 397 -15.86 -37.59 19.35
C ARG A 397 -15.75 -38.69 18.28
N ALA A 398 -14.64 -38.81 17.57
CA ALA A 398 -14.42 -39.91 16.64
C ALA A 398 -14.55 -41.28 17.31
N LYS A 399 -13.94 -41.44 18.49
CA LYS A 399 -14.03 -42.65 19.31
C LYS A 399 -15.47 -42.96 19.70
N SER A 400 -16.28 -41.98 20.11
CA SER A 400 -17.68 -42.16 20.44
C SER A 400 -18.51 -42.64 19.25
N MET A 401 -18.13 -42.32 18.03
CA MET A 401 -18.71 -42.81 16.78
C MET A 401 -18.13 -44.16 16.32
N GLY A 402 -17.19 -44.73 17.08
CA GLY A 402 -16.52 -45.99 16.72
C GLY A 402 -15.57 -45.85 15.53
N ILE A 403 -15.06 -44.66 15.28
CA ILE A 403 -14.08 -44.38 14.20
C ILE A 403 -12.71 -44.24 14.79
N GLN A 404 -11.76 -45.00 14.24
CA GLN A 404 -10.33 -44.93 14.56
C GLN A 404 -9.55 -44.72 13.26
N VAL A 405 -8.63 -43.78 13.27
CA VAL A 405 -7.76 -43.47 12.13
C VAL A 405 -6.29 -43.47 12.56
N ILE A 406 -5.42 -43.95 11.68
CA ILE A 406 -4.01 -43.74 11.82
C ILE A 406 -3.73 -42.31 11.40
N TRP A 407 -3.13 -41.52 12.29
CA TRP A 407 -2.78 -40.14 12.02
C TRP A 407 -1.69 -39.66 12.97
N ASP A 408 -0.56 -39.21 12.40
CA ASP A 408 0.60 -38.75 13.15
C ASP A 408 1.12 -37.43 12.58
N CYS A 409 1.10 -36.37 13.38
CA CYS A 409 1.60 -35.03 13.00
C CYS A 409 3.10 -34.84 13.31
N GLU A 410 3.73 -35.74 14.05
CA GLU A 410 5.17 -35.67 14.35
C GLU A 410 6.00 -36.20 13.17
N LEU A 411 5.48 -37.18 12.44
CA LEU A 411 6.17 -37.81 11.31
C LEU A 411 6.48 -36.80 10.16
N PRO A 412 5.57 -35.87 9.82
CA PRO A 412 5.81 -34.88 8.75
C PRO A 412 6.67 -33.67 9.15
N LYS A 413 7.15 -33.55 10.38
CA LYS A 413 7.89 -32.37 10.81
C LYS A 413 9.11 -32.10 9.96
N THR A 414 9.32 -30.80 9.64
CA THR A 414 10.55 -30.37 8.94
C THR A 414 11.81 -30.70 9.77
N PRO A 415 13.02 -30.68 9.20
CA PRO A 415 14.25 -30.86 9.95
C PRO A 415 14.37 -29.91 11.15
N GLU A 416 13.89 -28.66 11.03
CA GLU A 416 13.87 -27.66 12.11
C GLU A 416 12.80 -27.96 13.18
N GLY A 417 11.87 -28.87 12.90
CA GLY A 417 10.84 -29.29 13.82
C GLY A 417 9.48 -28.60 13.67
N PHE A 418 9.25 -27.88 12.56
CA PHE A 418 7.98 -27.22 12.29
C PHE A 418 6.92 -28.20 11.79
N TYR A 419 5.68 -27.96 12.17
CA TYR A 419 4.51 -28.72 11.70
C TYR A 419 4.05 -28.20 10.34
N HIS A 420 3.73 -29.09 9.43
CA HIS A 420 3.00 -28.74 8.20
C HIS A 420 1.56 -28.38 8.54
N ILE A 421 1.00 -27.38 7.87
CA ILE A 421 -0.37 -26.90 8.09
C ILE A 421 -1.17 -26.83 6.79
N GLN A 422 -2.48 -26.96 6.94
CA GLN A 422 -3.45 -26.61 5.92
C GLN A 422 -3.71 -25.12 5.99
N ALA A 423 -3.01 -24.35 5.18
CA ALA A 423 -3.21 -22.92 5.03
C ALA A 423 -4.57 -22.60 4.38
N GLY A 424 -4.93 -21.34 4.37
CA GLY A 424 -6.10 -20.83 3.67
C GLY A 424 -6.95 -19.88 4.52
N ILE A 425 -7.99 -19.37 3.88
CA ILE A 425 -8.86 -18.36 4.48
C ILE A 425 -9.53 -18.83 5.77
N ASP A 426 -9.86 -20.12 5.88
CA ASP A 426 -10.51 -20.65 7.10
C ASP A 426 -9.57 -20.60 8.31
N TYR A 427 -8.27 -20.86 8.10
CA TYR A 427 -7.27 -20.72 9.15
C TYR A 427 -7.02 -19.25 9.50
N ALA A 428 -6.91 -18.39 8.49
CA ALA A 428 -6.79 -16.95 8.71
C ALA A 428 -7.97 -16.38 9.50
N ILE A 429 -9.19 -16.85 9.24
CA ILE A 429 -10.39 -16.50 10.01
C ILE A 429 -10.26 -16.99 11.46
N ALA A 430 -9.85 -18.24 11.69
CA ALA A 430 -9.71 -18.81 13.02
C ALA A 430 -8.71 -18.02 13.87
N LYS A 431 -7.53 -17.72 13.33
CA LYS A 431 -6.51 -16.89 13.99
C LYS A 431 -7.01 -15.48 14.27
N SER A 432 -7.65 -14.85 13.28
CA SER A 432 -8.19 -13.49 13.44
C SER A 432 -9.29 -13.41 14.51
N LEU A 433 -10.18 -14.40 14.59
CA LEU A 433 -11.22 -14.45 15.61
C LEU A 433 -10.63 -14.60 17.02
N ALA A 434 -9.56 -15.37 17.17
CA ALA A 434 -8.91 -15.60 18.45
C ALA A 434 -8.21 -14.34 18.98
N VAL A 435 -7.52 -13.58 18.12
CA VAL A 435 -6.83 -12.34 18.51
C VAL A 435 -7.74 -11.12 18.53
N ALA A 436 -8.94 -11.19 17.96
CA ALA A 436 -9.88 -10.07 17.86
C ALA A 436 -10.15 -9.33 19.20
N PRO A 437 -10.28 -9.98 20.37
CA PRO A 437 -10.46 -9.28 21.64
C PRO A 437 -9.26 -8.42 22.09
N PHE A 438 -8.10 -8.61 21.49
CA PHE A 438 -6.85 -7.96 21.88
C PHE A 438 -6.41 -6.86 20.89
N ALA A 439 -7.04 -6.79 19.71
CA ALA A 439 -6.71 -5.87 18.63
C ALA A 439 -7.86 -4.91 18.29
N ASP A 440 -7.54 -3.72 17.82
CA ASP A 440 -8.50 -2.73 17.33
C ASP A 440 -8.94 -3.02 15.89
N VAL A 441 -8.01 -3.49 15.07
CA VAL A 441 -8.20 -3.75 13.63
C VAL A 441 -7.62 -5.12 13.29
N LEU A 442 -8.26 -5.85 12.36
CA LEU A 442 -7.77 -7.13 11.88
C LEU A 442 -7.37 -7.03 10.39
N TRP A 443 -6.29 -7.71 10.05
CA TRP A 443 -5.75 -7.78 8.70
C TRP A 443 -5.34 -9.21 8.34
N MET A 444 -5.97 -9.76 7.30
CA MET A 444 -5.55 -11.00 6.67
C MET A 444 -4.64 -10.66 5.47
N GLU A 445 -3.40 -11.12 5.50
CA GLU A 445 -2.52 -11.05 4.33
C GLU A 445 -3.00 -12.03 3.27
N THR A 446 -3.10 -11.58 2.00
CA THR A 446 -3.63 -12.36 0.88
C THR A 446 -2.59 -12.49 -0.23
N LYS A 447 -2.65 -13.56 -1.00
CA LYS A 447 -1.73 -13.78 -2.16
C LYS A 447 -2.17 -13.09 -3.44
N THR A 448 -3.41 -12.64 -3.51
CA THR A 448 -3.98 -11.92 -4.66
C THR A 448 -5.12 -11.02 -4.20
N ALA A 449 -5.49 -10.04 -5.03
CA ALA A 449 -6.64 -9.18 -4.78
C ALA A 449 -7.94 -9.90 -5.18
N ASP A 450 -8.72 -10.37 -4.19
CA ASP A 450 -10.03 -11.02 -4.40
C ASP A 450 -11.08 -10.47 -3.44
N LEU A 451 -12.14 -9.87 -4.00
CA LEU A 451 -13.28 -9.38 -3.21
C LEU A 451 -14.14 -10.49 -2.61
N LYS A 452 -14.13 -11.71 -3.18
CA LYS A 452 -14.89 -12.84 -2.62
C LYS A 452 -14.28 -13.28 -1.31
N ASP A 453 -12.95 -13.40 -1.27
CA ASP A 453 -12.21 -13.76 -0.07
C ASP A 453 -12.30 -12.65 0.98
N ALA A 454 -12.16 -11.39 0.58
CA ALA A 454 -12.36 -10.25 1.47
C ALA A 454 -13.78 -10.27 2.09
N ARG A 455 -14.81 -10.57 1.29
CA ARG A 455 -16.20 -10.69 1.79
C ARG A 455 -16.39 -11.88 2.71
N LYS A 456 -15.80 -13.05 2.39
CA LYS A 456 -15.86 -14.24 3.25
C LYS A 456 -15.22 -13.94 4.61
N PHE A 457 -14.04 -13.34 4.61
CA PHE A 457 -13.33 -12.94 5.82
C PHE A 457 -14.15 -11.93 6.65
N ALA A 458 -14.56 -10.82 6.07
CA ALA A 458 -15.34 -9.79 6.75
C ALA A 458 -16.63 -10.35 7.35
N LYS A 459 -17.38 -11.18 6.60
CA LYS A 459 -18.60 -11.82 7.07
C LYS A 459 -18.37 -12.70 8.29
N ALA A 460 -17.30 -13.49 8.28
CA ALA A 460 -16.97 -14.39 9.39
C ALA A 460 -16.58 -13.59 10.66
N ILE A 461 -15.77 -12.55 10.51
CA ILE A 461 -15.38 -11.68 11.63
C ILE A 461 -16.60 -10.96 12.20
N HIS A 462 -17.39 -10.29 11.35
CA HIS A 462 -18.53 -9.49 11.80
C HIS A 462 -19.69 -10.33 12.35
N ALA A 463 -19.73 -11.63 12.10
CA ALA A 463 -20.69 -12.54 12.75
C ALA A 463 -20.46 -12.67 14.26
N GLN A 464 -19.22 -12.51 14.74
CA GLN A 464 -18.85 -12.58 16.16
C GLN A 464 -18.47 -11.21 16.74
N TYR A 465 -17.86 -10.35 15.95
CA TYR A 465 -17.40 -9.01 16.32
C TYR A 465 -17.92 -7.98 15.32
N PRO A 466 -19.22 -7.61 15.39
CA PRO A 466 -19.88 -6.78 14.38
C PRO A 466 -19.23 -5.39 14.19
N ASP A 467 -18.60 -4.87 15.24
CA ASP A 467 -17.97 -3.55 15.23
C ASP A 467 -16.46 -3.59 14.95
N LYS A 468 -15.89 -4.74 14.60
CA LYS A 468 -14.47 -4.89 14.37
C LYS A 468 -14.06 -4.26 13.03
N MET A 469 -13.14 -3.30 13.09
CA MET A 469 -12.55 -2.68 11.91
C MET A 469 -11.57 -3.63 11.23
N LEU A 470 -11.45 -3.51 9.91
CA LEU A 470 -10.56 -4.33 9.09
C LEU A 470 -9.59 -3.46 8.29
N ALA A 471 -8.44 -4.04 7.92
CA ALA A 471 -7.45 -3.44 7.02
C ALA A 471 -7.10 -4.41 5.88
N TYR A 472 -6.65 -3.84 4.74
CA TYR A 472 -6.32 -4.62 3.55
C TYR A 472 -5.02 -4.13 2.90
N ASN A 473 -4.16 -5.07 2.53
CA ASN A 473 -2.95 -4.78 1.75
C ASN A 473 -3.28 -4.80 0.25
N LEU A 474 -3.27 -3.62 -0.38
CA LEU A 474 -3.34 -3.45 -1.83
C LEU A 474 -1.95 -3.68 -2.45
N SER A 475 -1.38 -4.83 -2.20
CA SER A 475 0.04 -5.10 -2.41
C SER A 475 0.53 -4.80 -3.82
N PRO A 476 1.68 -4.11 -3.97
CA PRO A 476 2.34 -3.98 -5.25
C PRO A 476 3.05 -5.27 -5.71
N SER A 477 3.05 -6.34 -4.89
CA SER A 477 3.48 -7.68 -5.29
C SER A 477 2.43 -8.40 -6.16
N PHE A 478 1.18 -7.93 -6.15
CA PHE A 478 0.17 -8.43 -7.07
C PHE A 478 0.42 -7.89 -8.48
N SER A 479 0.24 -8.73 -9.48
CA SER A 479 0.03 -8.23 -10.83
C SER A 479 -1.45 -7.86 -10.96
N TRP A 480 -1.78 -6.60 -10.80
CA TRP A 480 -3.16 -6.11 -10.84
C TRP A 480 -3.85 -6.40 -12.18
N ASP A 481 -3.08 -6.36 -13.30
CA ASP A 481 -3.58 -6.69 -14.64
C ASP A 481 -3.95 -8.17 -14.81
N THR A 482 -3.41 -9.08 -13.98
CA THR A 482 -3.70 -10.52 -14.03
C THR A 482 -4.77 -10.98 -13.04
N THR A 483 -5.37 -10.06 -12.29
CA THR A 483 -6.45 -10.37 -11.34
C THR A 483 -7.79 -10.72 -12.01
N GLY A 484 -7.90 -10.48 -13.32
CA GLY A 484 -9.15 -10.62 -14.06
C GLY A 484 -10.11 -9.44 -13.93
N MET A 485 -9.72 -8.39 -13.20
CA MET A 485 -10.50 -7.15 -13.08
C MET A 485 -10.24 -6.20 -14.25
N ASN A 486 -11.28 -5.51 -14.72
CA ASN A 486 -11.13 -4.39 -15.63
C ASN A 486 -10.78 -3.10 -14.86
N ASP A 487 -10.41 -2.02 -15.59
CA ASP A 487 -9.99 -0.73 -15.03
C ASP A 487 -11.01 -0.14 -14.05
N GLU A 488 -12.30 -0.23 -14.35
CA GLU A 488 -13.35 0.32 -13.49
C GLU A 488 -13.52 -0.51 -12.21
N GLN A 489 -13.34 -1.83 -12.28
CA GLN A 489 -13.34 -2.69 -11.10
C GLN A 489 -12.11 -2.43 -10.23
N MET A 490 -10.91 -2.31 -10.82
CA MET A 490 -9.69 -1.95 -10.08
C MET A 490 -9.83 -0.58 -9.41
N LYS A 491 -10.38 0.41 -10.12
CA LYS A 491 -10.64 1.74 -9.57
C LYS A 491 -11.56 1.73 -8.36
N ARG A 492 -12.61 0.89 -8.40
CA ARG A 492 -13.60 0.76 -7.32
C ARG A 492 -13.20 -0.22 -6.21
N PHE A 493 -12.17 -1.01 -6.42
CA PHE A 493 -11.77 -2.05 -5.47
C PHE A 493 -11.64 -1.55 -4.02
N PRO A 494 -10.96 -0.40 -3.74
CA PRO A 494 -10.88 0.13 -2.38
C PRO A 494 -12.25 0.54 -1.80
N GLU A 495 -13.15 1.07 -2.63
CA GLU A 495 -14.50 1.45 -2.19
C GLU A 495 -15.34 0.21 -1.82
N GLU A 496 -15.23 -0.87 -2.60
CA GLU A 496 -15.89 -2.14 -2.30
C GLU A 496 -15.37 -2.76 -1.00
N LEU A 497 -14.07 -2.63 -0.71
CA LEU A 497 -13.49 -3.01 0.57
C LEU A 497 -14.06 -2.17 1.73
N GLY A 498 -14.19 -0.85 1.55
CA GLY A 498 -14.77 0.05 2.56
C GLY A 498 -16.19 -0.35 2.95
N LYS A 499 -17.02 -0.77 1.99
CA LYS A 499 -18.37 -1.29 2.24
C LYS A 499 -18.40 -2.53 3.12
N LEU A 500 -17.32 -3.30 3.12
CA LEU A 500 -17.13 -4.50 3.94
C LEU A 500 -16.51 -4.23 5.31
N GLY A 501 -16.17 -2.98 5.63
CA GLY A 501 -15.57 -2.59 6.90
C GLY A 501 -14.04 -2.53 6.91
N PHE A 502 -13.39 -2.62 5.74
CA PHE A 502 -11.96 -2.40 5.60
C PHE A 502 -11.67 -0.89 5.55
N VAL A 503 -11.42 -0.31 6.71
CA VAL A 503 -11.29 1.16 6.87
C VAL A 503 -9.93 1.71 6.50
N PHE A 504 -8.89 0.87 6.46
CA PHE A 504 -7.51 1.26 6.17
C PHE A 504 -6.90 0.32 5.13
N ASN A 505 -6.76 0.81 3.90
CA ASN A 505 -6.26 0.05 2.76
C ASN A 505 -5.00 0.71 2.23
N PHE A 506 -3.94 -0.06 2.01
CA PHE A 506 -2.62 0.51 1.75
C PHE A 506 -1.79 -0.31 0.75
N ILE A 507 -0.99 0.41 -0.04
CA ILE A 507 0.03 -0.14 -0.93
C ILE A 507 1.34 -0.17 -0.14
N THR A 508 1.87 -1.33 0.19
CA THR A 508 2.96 -1.47 1.16
C THR A 508 4.22 -0.68 0.79
N TYR A 509 4.80 -0.90 -0.39
CA TYR A 509 6.05 -0.24 -0.81
C TYR A 509 5.89 0.62 -2.07
N GLY A 510 4.70 1.20 -2.29
CA GLY A 510 4.44 2.06 -3.44
C GLY A 510 5.41 3.24 -3.54
N GLY A 511 5.81 3.82 -2.41
CA GLY A 511 6.78 4.92 -2.39
C GLY A 511 8.16 4.52 -2.90
N HIS A 512 8.63 3.31 -2.61
CA HIS A 512 9.89 2.76 -3.13
C HIS A 512 9.86 2.65 -4.67
N GLN A 513 8.78 2.10 -5.22
CA GLN A 513 8.63 1.96 -6.67
C GLN A 513 8.54 3.32 -7.37
N ILE A 514 7.78 4.28 -6.81
CA ILE A 514 7.68 5.64 -7.33
C ILE A 514 9.05 6.34 -7.33
N ASP A 515 9.80 6.22 -6.23
CA ASP A 515 11.13 6.83 -6.08
C ASP A 515 12.13 6.24 -7.08
N GLY A 516 12.19 4.92 -7.17
CA GLY A 516 13.07 4.21 -8.10
C GLY A 516 12.79 4.54 -9.55
N LEU A 517 11.53 4.47 -9.98
CA LEU A 517 11.15 4.82 -11.35
C LEU A 517 11.45 6.27 -11.70
N ALA A 518 11.16 7.22 -10.80
CA ALA A 518 11.44 8.63 -11.03
C ALA A 518 12.94 8.88 -11.17
N ALA A 519 13.78 8.20 -10.39
CA ALA A 519 15.23 8.28 -10.48
C ALA A 519 15.74 7.68 -11.80
N GLU A 520 15.21 6.54 -12.22
CA GLU A 520 15.55 5.88 -13.48
C GLU A 520 15.22 6.76 -14.69
N GLU A 521 13.99 7.28 -14.77
CA GLU A 521 13.54 8.18 -15.84
C GLU A 521 14.41 9.44 -15.91
N PHE A 522 14.65 10.09 -14.76
CA PHE A 522 15.44 11.33 -14.75
C PHE A 522 16.91 11.07 -15.10
N THR A 523 17.51 9.99 -14.62
CA THR A 523 18.91 9.64 -14.91
C THR A 523 19.09 9.32 -16.39
N SER A 524 18.16 8.57 -16.98
CA SER A 524 18.16 8.28 -18.42
C SER A 524 18.06 9.56 -19.24
N ALA A 525 17.13 10.45 -18.91
CA ALA A 525 16.97 11.73 -19.58
C ALA A 525 18.20 12.63 -19.42
N LEU A 526 18.81 12.67 -18.22
CA LEU A 526 20.02 13.47 -17.96
C LEU A 526 21.21 12.97 -18.80
N LYS A 527 21.35 11.65 -18.94
CA LYS A 527 22.40 11.03 -19.76
C LYS A 527 22.25 11.35 -21.27
N GLN A 528 20.99 11.42 -21.75
CA GLN A 528 20.71 11.67 -23.16
C GLN A 528 20.69 13.16 -23.51
N ASP A 529 20.05 13.99 -22.69
CA ASP A 529 19.71 15.39 -22.99
C ASP A 529 20.48 16.41 -22.12
N GLY A 530 21.35 15.94 -21.22
CA GLY A 530 22.12 16.84 -20.34
C GLY A 530 21.20 17.73 -19.49
N MET A 531 21.56 19.01 -19.37
CA MET A 531 20.79 19.96 -18.54
C MET A 531 19.38 20.25 -19.05
N LEU A 532 19.06 19.86 -20.29
CA LEU A 532 17.68 19.98 -20.79
C LEU A 532 16.72 19.10 -20.00
N ALA A 533 17.15 17.94 -19.50
CA ALA A 533 16.36 17.09 -18.61
C ALA A 533 15.90 17.85 -17.35
N LEU A 534 16.82 18.54 -16.68
CA LEU A 534 16.49 19.38 -15.52
C LEU A 534 15.57 20.55 -15.90
N ALA A 535 15.84 21.22 -17.01
CA ALA A 535 15.00 22.32 -17.48
C ALA A 535 13.55 21.86 -17.75
N ARG A 536 13.37 20.67 -18.36
CA ARG A 536 12.04 20.06 -18.56
C ARG A 536 11.34 19.74 -17.23
N LEU A 537 12.07 19.22 -16.25
CA LEU A 537 11.54 18.95 -14.92
C LEU A 537 11.09 20.25 -14.21
N GLN A 538 11.91 21.31 -14.29
CA GLN A 538 11.56 22.63 -13.75
C GLN A 538 10.33 23.23 -14.43
N ARG A 539 10.21 23.10 -15.76
CA ARG A 539 8.99 23.49 -16.50
C ARG A 539 7.79 22.72 -16.02
N LYS A 540 7.92 21.39 -15.83
CA LYS A 540 6.85 20.53 -15.31
C LYS A 540 6.41 20.98 -13.91
N PHE A 541 7.33 21.34 -13.02
CA PHE A 541 6.99 21.88 -11.70
C PHE A 541 6.14 23.16 -11.78
N ARG A 542 6.49 24.08 -12.72
CA ARG A 542 5.71 25.32 -12.92
C ARG A 542 4.34 25.04 -13.52
N LEU A 543 4.29 24.18 -14.54
CA LEU A 543 3.05 23.80 -15.21
C LEU A 543 2.02 23.13 -14.28
N LEU A 544 2.51 22.29 -13.36
CA LEU A 544 1.68 21.59 -12.37
C LEU A 544 1.44 22.42 -11.11
N GLU A 545 1.96 23.63 -11.04
CA GLU A 545 1.96 24.48 -9.83
C GLU A 545 2.51 23.73 -8.59
N SER A 546 3.44 22.80 -8.83
CA SER A 546 4.03 22.00 -7.78
C SER A 546 4.70 22.84 -6.72
N SER A 547 4.55 22.45 -5.47
CA SER A 547 5.30 23.09 -4.37
C SER A 547 6.80 22.88 -4.44
N TYR A 548 7.27 21.90 -5.21
CA TYR A 548 8.69 21.65 -5.48
C TYR A 548 9.34 22.72 -6.38
N ARG A 549 8.56 23.58 -7.04
CA ARG A 549 9.11 24.73 -7.78
C ARG A 549 9.86 25.73 -6.89
N THR A 550 9.53 25.76 -5.58
CA THR A 550 10.18 26.64 -4.59
C THR A 550 10.65 25.82 -3.39
N PRO A 551 11.70 24.99 -3.53
CA PRO A 551 12.09 24.01 -2.51
C PRO A 551 12.47 24.68 -1.17
N GLN A 552 13.11 25.83 -1.16
CA GLN A 552 13.46 26.52 0.08
C GLN A 552 12.22 27.01 0.85
N THR A 553 11.20 27.51 0.13
CA THR A 553 9.90 27.86 0.72
C THR A 553 9.18 26.61 1.21
N LEU A 554 9.22 25.52 0.45
CA LEU A 554 8.61 24.25 0.77
C LEU A 554 9.08 23.71 2.13
N VAL A 555 10.38 23.80 2.41
CA VAL A 555 10.98 23.34 3.68
C VAL A 555 10.98 24.40 4.79
N GLY A 556 10.40 25.59 4.57
CA GLY A 556 10.13 26.60 5.60
C GLY A 556 11.17 27.72 5.71
N GLY A 557 11.91 28.01 4.65
CA GLY A 557 12.87 29.13 4.62
C GLY A 557 12.31 30.45 5.17
N PRO A 558 11.12 30.92 4.75
CA PRO A 558 10.54 32.16 5.28
C PRO A 558 10.28 32.14 6.79
N ARG A 559 9.89 30.98 7.35
CA ARG A 559 9.68 30.83 8.80
C ARG A 559 10.98 30.86 9.56
N LEU A 560 12.01 30.21 9.04
CA LEU A 560 13.34 30.19 9.66
C LEU A 560 14.01 31.56 9.62
N ASP A 561 13.90 32.31 8.53
CA ASP A 561 14.36 33.71 8.45
C ASP A 561 13.62 34.60 9.46
N ALA A 562 12.31 34.40 9.64
CA ALA A 562 11.57 35.13 10.65
C ALA A 562 12.02 34.81 12.10
N ALA A 563 12.34 33.54 12.35
CA ALA A 563 12.90 33.14 13.64
C ALA A 563 14.28 33.77 13.88
N LEU A 564 15.16 33.81 12.87
CA LEU A 564 16.47 34.48 12.92
C LEU A 564 16.31 35.98 13.21
N MET A 565 15.36 36.64 12.55
CA MET A 565 15.06 38.05 12.79
C MET A 565 14.55 38.30 14.21
N ALA A 566 13.69 37.41 14.75
CA ALA A 566 13.18 37.52 16.10
C ALA A 566 14.28 37.33 17.13
N SER A 567 15.10 36.29 16.99
CA SER A 567 16.20 35.98 17.93
C SER A 567 17.29 37.07 17.97
N SER A 568 17.48 37.80 16.87
CA SER A 568 18.47 38.88 16.75
C SER A 568 17.90 40.28 16.98
N GLY A 569 16.65 40.41 17.43
CA GLY A 569 16.02 41.73 17.55
C GLY A 569 15.98 42.51 16.22
N ARG A 570 15.89 41.81 15.09
CA ARG A 570 15.89 42.31 13.70
C ARG A 570 17.23 42.84 13.18
N THR A 571 18.33 42.59 13.89
CA THR A 571 19.67 43.05 13.46
C THR A 571 20.32 42.11 12.42
N ALA A 572 19.83 40.88 12.28
CA ALA A 572 20.43 39.91 11.35
C ALA A 572 20.31 40.36 9.87
N ALA A 573 21.43 40.39 9.17
CA ALA A 573 21.52 40.68 7.75
C ALA A 573 21.55 39.39 6.88
N THR A 574 21.74 38.22 7.52
CA THR A 574 22.06 36.92 6.86
C THR A 574 20.82 36.10 6.54
N LYS A 575 19.75 36.72 6.05
CA LYS A 575 18.51 36.03 5.68
C LYS A 575 18.72 35.16 4.44
N ALA A 576 18.37 33.87 4.54
CA ALA A 576 18.49 32.92 3.43
C ALA A 576 17.57 33.28 2.24
N MET A 577 16.35 33.77 2.57
CA MET A 577 15.36 34.22 1.57
C MET A 577 15.45 35.71 1.25
N GLY A 578 16.55 36.36 1.63
CA GLY A 578 16.78 37.80 1.42
C GLY A 578 17.20 38.15 0.00
N LYS A 579 17.59 39.43 -0.17
CA LYS A 579 18.08 39.95 -1.46
C LYS A 579 19.29 39.12 -1.94
N GLY A 580 19.25 38.68 -3.20
CA GLY A 580 20.28 37.81 -3.80
C GLY A 580 19.96 36.32 -3.78
N SER A 581 18.89 35.90 -3.11
CA SER A 581 18.40 34.52 -3.21
C SER A 581 17.93 34.21 -4.60
N THR A 582 18.36 33.08 -5.18
CA THR A 582 17.91 32.59 -6.49
C THR A 582 16.50 32.01 -6.45
N GLN A 583 15.89 31.90 -5.28
CA GLN A 583 14.54 31.37 -5.10
C GLN A 583 13.51 32.06 -6.00
N PHE A 584 13.64 33.36 -6.21
CA PHE A 584 12.72 34.14 -7.05
C PHE A 584 12.84 33.80 -8.55
N GLN A 585 13.97 33.25 -9.00
CA GLN A 585 14.15 32.80 -10.40
C GLN A 585 13.20 31.63 -10.72
N HIS A 586 12.90 30.78 -9.75
CA HIS A 586 11.96 29.67 -9.92
C HIS A 586 10.50 30.13 -10.04
N LEU A 587 10.19 31.38 -9.68
CA LEU A 587 8.87 32.00 -9.84
C LEU A 587 8.72 32.70 -11.17
N VAL A 588 9.83 32.88 -11.92
CA VAL A 588 9.76 33.44 -13.27
C VAL A 588 9.02 32.46 -14.16
N GLN A 589 7.84 32.86 -14.57
CA GLN A 589 6.96 32.03 -15.35
C GLN A 589 7.39 32.11 -16.82
N THR A 590 8.00 31.04 -17.30
CA THR A 590 8.35 30.86 -18.72
C THR A 590 7.22 30.16 -19.48
N GLU A 591 6.25 29.61 -18.77
CA GLU A 591 5.07 28.95 -19.30
C GLU A 591 3.78 29.69 -18.88
N VAL A 592 2.76 29.56 -19.70
CA VAL A 592 1.44 30.15 -19.43
C VAL A 592 0.67 29.22 -18.47
N PRO A 593 0.25 29.67 -17.26
CA PRO A 593 -0.42 28.83 -16.29
C PRO A 593 -1.84 28.47 -16.69
N THR A 594 -2.35 27.32 -16.24
CA THR A 594 -3.75 26.92 -16.45
C THR A 594 -4.75 27.88 -15.81
N ARG A 595 -4.36 28.57 -14.73
CA ARG A 595 -5.16 29.62 -14.09
C ARG A 595 -5.58 30.73 -15.08
N LEU A 596 -4.74 31.05 -16.06
CA LEU A 596 -5.14 32.02 -17.08
C LEU A 596 -6.36 31.55 -17.88
N LEU A 597 -6.42 30.26 -18.20
CA LEU A 597 -7.60 29.69 -18.85
C LEU A 597 -8.82 29.71 -17.92
N GLU A 598 -8.65 29.44 -16.62
CA GLU A 598 -9.73 29.52 -15.64
C GLU A 598 -10.31 30.96 -15.58
N GLU A 599 -9.46 31.98 -15.62
CA GLU A 599 -9.88 33.39 -15.70
C GLU A 599 -10.70 33.67 -16.97
N TRP A 600 -10.23 33.17 -18.13
CA TRP A 600 -10.98 33.35 -19.40
C TRP A 600 -12.31 32.57 -19.36
N LEU A 601 -12.33 31.39 -18.77
CA LEU A 601 -13.55 30.60 -18.67
C LEU A 601 -14.52 31.12 -17.61
N ALA A 602 -14.06 31.82 -16.60
CA ALA A 602 -14.95 32.54 -15.69
C ALA A 602 -15.72 33.66 -16.40
N GLU A 603 -15.08 34.39 -17.32
CA GLU A 603 -15.77 35.37 -18.16
C GLU A 603 -16.68 34.70 -19.20
N TRP A 604 -16.23 33.59 -19.81
CA TRP A 604 -17.04 32.77 -20.71
C TRP A 604 -18.33 32.29 -20.02
N SER A 605 -18.23 31.77 -18.79
CA SER A 605 -19.32 31.27 -17.97
C SER A 605 -20.40 32.32 -17.76
N LYS A 606 -20.00 33.55 -17.36
CA LYS A 606 -20.93 34.70 -17.18
C LYS A 606 -21.70 35.06 -18.45
N HIS A 607 -21.05 34.95 -19.62
CA HIS A 607 -21.67 35.36 -20.89
C HIS A 607 -22.46 34.24 -21.57
N CYS A 608 -22.32 33.03 -21.12
CA CYS A 608 -23.02 31.87 -21.69
C CYS A 608 -24.14 31.34 -20.81
N ASP A 609 -24.54 32.10 -19.76
CA ASP A 609 -25.51 31.69 -18.75
C ASP A 609 -25.24 30.30 -18.19
N TYR A 610 -23.95 30.02 -17.95
CA TYR A 610 -23.49 28.76 -17.42
C TYR A 610 -22.86 29.00 -16.05
N GLU A 611 -23.72 29.33 -15.07
CA GLU A 611 -23.28 29.65 -13.71
C GLU A 611 -22.69 28.46 -13.02
N THR A 612 -21.37 28.31 -13.17
CA THR A 612 -20.59 27.28 -12.45
C THR A 612 -19.19 27.75 -12.20
N LYS A 613 -18.57 27.23 -11.14
CA LYS A 613 -17.15 27.42 -10.90
C LYS A 613 -16.38 26.40 -11.74
N ILE A 614 -15.47 26.90 -12.59
CA ILE A 614 -14.71 26.09 -13.54
C ILE A 614 -13.30 25.88 -13.01
N ARG A 615 -12.82 24.67 -13.11
CA ARG A 615 -11.43 24.29 -12.86
C ARG A 615 -10.82 23.69 -14.11
N VAL A 616 -9.57 24.06 -14.40
CA VAL A 616 -8.79 23.48 -15.49
C VAL A 616 -7.74 22.51 -14.94
N ARG A 617 -7.69 21.33 -15.51
CA ARG A 617 -6.69 20.33 -15.17
C ARG A 617 -5.90 19.92 -16.41
N LEU A 618 -4.58 19.99 -16.33
CA LEU A 618 -3.67 19.52 -17.39
C LEU A 618 -2.76 18.43 -16.79
N ARG A 619 -2.80 17.24 -17.37
CA ARG A 619 -2.05 16.07 -16.89
C ARG A 619 -1.65 15.17 -18.06
N PRO A 620 -0.70 14.23 -17.88
CA PRO A 620 -0.55 13.13 -18.83
C PRO A 620 -1.88 12.40 -19.02
N HIS A 621 -2.20 12.03 -20.26
CA HIS A 621 -3.45 11.35 -20.60
C HIS A 621 -3.52 9.97 -19.93
N THR A 622 -2.42 9.23 -20.01
CA THR A 622 -2.17 8.00 -19.25
C THR A 622 -0.82 8.13 -18.54
N ALA A 623 -0.63 7.36 -17.48
CA ALA A 623 0.64 7.35 -16.75
C ALA A 623 1.78 6.98 -17.70
N GLY A 624 2.86 7.77 -17.70
CA GLY A 624 4.01 7.58 -18.58
C GLY A 624 3.83 7.98 -20.06
N SER A 625 2.64 8.49 -20.43
CA SER A 625 2.38 8.94 -21.81
C SER A 625 2.93 10.32 -22.10
N GLU A 626 3.48 10.51 -23.32
CA GLU A 626 3.79 11.84 -23.85
C GLU A 626 2.54 12.64 -24.26
N LEU A 627 1.38 11.97 -24.36
CA LEU A 627 0.10 12.62 -24.58
C LEU A 627 -0.36 13.33 -23.33
N LEU A 628 -0.80 14.59 -23.50
CA LEU A 628 -1.37 15.42 -22.45
C LEU A 628 -2.88 15.53 -22.64
N GLU A 629 -3.59 15.56 -21.53
CA GLU A 629 -5.02 15.87 -21.49
C GLU A 629 -5.24 17.19 -20.73
N LEU A 630 -5.84 18.16 -21.41
CA LEU A 630 -6.41 19.34 -20.78
C LEU A 630 -7.91 19.11 -20.60
N SER A 631 -8.37 19.14 -19.35
CA SER A 631 -9.78 18.97 -19.00
C SER A 631 -10.31 20.24 -18.36
N VAL A 632 -11.48 20.69 -18.82
CA VAL A 632 -12.29 21.76 -18.21
C VAL A 632 -13.37 21.10 -17.38
N LEU A 633 -13.38 21.36 -16.08
CA LEU A 633 -14.24 20.68 -15.11
C LEU A 633 -15.22 21.67 -14.48
N ASN A 634 -16.46 21.24 -14.32
CA ASN A 634 -17.40 21.86 -13.39
C ASN A 634 -16.94 21.49 -11.97
N GLU A 635 -16.45 22.46 -11.18
CA GLU A 635 -15.86 22.18 -9.86
C GLU A 635 -16.85 21.53 -8.88
N PRO A 636 -18.11 22.00 -8.76
CA PRO A 636 -19.09 21.39 -7.86
C PRO A 636 -19.45 19.94 -8.18
N SER A 637 -19.57 19.57 -9.46
CA SER A 637 -20.00 18.23 -9.88
C SER A 637 -18.87 17.30 -10.27
N GLY A 638 -17.67 17.85 -10.53
CA GLY A 638 -16.55 17.11 -11.09
C GLY A 638 -16.73 16.70 -12.57
N GLU A 639 -17.83 17.09 -13.21
CA GLU A 639 -18.15 16.73 -14.59
C GLU A 639 -17.22 17.43 -15.59
N LYS A 640 -16.76 16.71 -16.61
CA LYS A 640 -15.96 17.28 -17.69
C LYS A 640 -16.85 18.05 -18.69
N LEU A 641 -16.69 19.38 -18.76
CA LEU A 641 -17.35 20.23 -19.75
C LEU A 641 -16.69 20.16 -21.12
N ALA A 642 -15.36 20.04 -21.14
CA ALA A 642 -14.57 19.84 -22.34
C ALA A 642 -13.25 19.17 -22.00
N ASN A 643 -12.69 18.46 -22.97
CA ASN A 643 -11.32 17.95 -22.89
C ASN A 643 -10.63 17.96 -24.26
N VAL A 644 -9.31 18.08 -24.24
CA VAL A 644 -8.44 17.95 -25.41
C VAL A 644 -7.28 17.05 -25.05
N VAL A 645 -7.07 16.01 -25.84
CA VAL A 645 -5.90 15.11 -25.76
C VAL A 645 -4.96 15.48 -26.90
N PHE A 646 -3.73 15.78 -26.58
CA PHE A 646 -2.77 16.29 -27.55
C PHE A 646 -1.32 15.93 -27.22
N ALA A 647 -0.45 15.96 -28.24
CA ALA A 647 1.01 15.96 -28.07
C ALA A 647 1.55 17.32 -28.49
N TYR A 648 2.58 17.81 -27.81
CA TYR A 648 3.38 18.94 -28.27
C TYR A 648 4.68 18.42 -28.88
N ILE A 649 4.90 18.73 -30.15
CA ILE A 649 6.07 18.33 -30.90
C ILE A 649 6.71 19.56 -31.52
N GLN A 650 7.97 19.46 -31.94
CA GLN A 650 8.66 20.48 -32.68
C GLN A 650 9.05 19.96 -34.07
N ASP A 651 8.90 20.78 -35.10
CA ASP A 651 9.40 20.45 -36.41
C ASP A 651 10.94 20.58 -36.47
N ARG A 652 11.53 20.21 -37.60
CA ARG A 652 12.99 20.32 -37.84
C ARG A 652 13.54 21.74 -37.71
N ARG A 653 12.69 22.76 -37.73
CA ARG A 653 13.05 24.18 -37.56
C ARG A 653 12.76 24.68 -36.13
N GLY A 654 12.39 23.81 -35.21
CA GLY A 654 12.05 24.17 -33.84
C GLY A 654 10.68 24.84 -33.65
N ARG A 655 9.80 24.84 -34.67
CA ARG A 655 8.48 25.45 -34.59
C ARG A 655 7.53 24.46 -33.86
N GLY A 656 6.81 24.95 -32.86
CA GLY A 656 5.88 24.16 -32.06
C GLY A 656 4.66 23.75 -32.87
N ILE A 657 4.29 22.47 -32.74
CA ILE A 657 3.10 21.84 -33.32
C ILE A 657 2.29 21.22 -32.21
N LEU A 658 1.00 21.50 -32.15
CA LEU A 658 0.06 20.77 -31.30
C LEU A 658 -0.65 19.71 -32.12
N SER A 659 -0.32 18.46 -31.87
CA SER A 659 -0.95 17.30 -32.51
C SER A 659 -2.19 16.89 -31.69
N ILE A 660 -3.37 17.28 -32.13
CA ILE A 660 -4.64 16.98 -31.47
C ILE A 660 -5.05 15.55 -31.80
N ARG A 661 -5.21 14.73 -30.77
CA ARG A 661 -5.58 13.32 -30.88
C ARG A 661 -7.06 13.10 -30.67
N ASP A 662 -7.62 13.80 -29.69
CA ASP A 662 -9.05 13.76 -29.36
C ASP A 662 -9.46 15.09 -28.75
N GLN A 663 -10.73 15.46 -28.97
CA GLN A 663 -11.36 16.58 -28.27
C GLN A 663 -12.86 16.36 -28.15
N ASN A 664 -13.40 16.74 -27.01
CA ASN A 664 -14.83 16.62 -26.75
C ASN A 664 -15.34 17.83 -25.98
N THR A 665 -16.61 18.15 -26.21
CA THR A 665 -17.34 19.18 -25.47
C THR A 665 -18.71 18.65 -25.10
N LEU A 666 -19.08 18.74 -23.83
CA LEU A 666 -20.37 18.31 -23.30
C LEU A 666 -21.51 19.05 -24.01
N ALA A 667 -22.60 18.35 -24.31
CA ALA A 667 -23.72 18.88 -25.11
C ALA A 667 -24.23 20.28 -24.66
N PRO A 668 -24.43 20.59 -23.38
CA PRO A 668 -24.86 21.92 -22.92
C PRO A 668 -23.87 23.06 -23.19
N ALA A 669 -22.56 22.72 -23.33
CA ALA A 669 -21.47 23.65 -23.59
C ALA A 669 -21.09 23.75 -25.08
N ARG A 670 -21.68 22.93 -25.94
CA ARG A 670 -21.43 22.94 -27.40
C ARG A 670 -21.95 24.23 -28.03
N LYS A 671 -21.33 24.61 -29.16
CA LYS A 671 -21.67 25.83 -29.95
C LYS A 671 -21.49 27.16 -29.21
N LYS A 672 -20.91 27.13 -27.99
CA LYS A 672 -20.66 28.31 -27.15
C LYS A 672 -19.17 28.73 -27.16
N ARG A 673 -18.39 28.36 -28.18
CA ARG A 673 -16.95 28.67 -28.36
C ARG A 673 -16.03 28.19 -27.23
N LEU A 674 -16.47 27.33 -26.33
CA LEU A 674 -15.63 26.80 -25.25
C LEU A 674 -14.32 26.23 -25.80
N MET A 675 -14.40 25.36 -26.81
CA MET A 675 -13.22 24.73 -27.40
C MET A 675 -12.29 25.74 -28.12
N THR A 676 -12.86 26.81 -28.70
CA THR A 676 -12.05 27.90 -29.30
C THR A 676 -11.18 28.60 -28.25
N VAL A 677 -11.75 28.89 -27.06
CA VAL A 677 -11.02 29.49 -25.95
C VAL A 677 -9.95 28.54 -25.42
N VAL A 678 -10.26 27.24 -25.30
CA VAL A 678 -9.31 26.21 -24.88
C VAL A 678 -8.14 26.09 -25.86
N GLN A 679 -8.41 26.03 -27.16
CA GLN A 679 -7.37 25.92 -28.16
C GLN A 679 -6.52 27.20 -28.27
N LEU A 680 -7.11 28.39 -28.16
CA LEU A 680 -6.36 29.63 -28.08
C LEU A 680 -5.39 29.65 -26.91
N PHE A 681 -5.84 29.13 -25.75
CA PHE A 681 -4.99 28.97 -24.59
C PHE A 681 -3.82 28.00 -24.87
N LEU A 682 -4.08 26.84 -25.49
CA LEU A 682 -3.03 25.90 -25.86
C LEU A 682 -2.02 26.48 -26.85
N ILE A 683 -2.50 27.23 -27.86
CA ILE A 683 -1.64 27.98 -28.83
C ILE A 683 -0.72 28.94 -28.06
N HIS A 684 -1.29 29.70 -27.13
CA HIS A 684 -0.52 30.65 -26.33
C HIS A 684 0.48 29.94 -25.40
N ARG A 685 0.02 28.93 -24.69
CA ARG A 685 0.84 28.20 -23.70
C ARG A 685 2.06 27.55 -24.32
N TYR A 686 1.90 26.92 -25.47
CA TYR A 686 2.94 26.17 -26.16
C TYR A 686 3.61 26.96 -27.26
N ASN A 687 3.25 28.22 -27.46
CA ASN A 687 3.70 29.04 -28.57
C ASN A 687 3.58 28.30 -29.91
N ALA A 688 2.50 27.55 -30.10
CA ALA A 688 2.31 26.70 -31.25
C ALA A 688 2.26 27.52 -32.56
N SER A 689 2.88 26.98 -33.60
CA SER A 689 2.85 27.56 -34.97
C SER A 689 1.75 26.92 -35.83
N SER A 690 1.36 25.70 -35.52
CA SER A 690 0.26 24.98 -36.16
C SER A 690 -0.41 23.99 -35.25
N LEU A 691 -1.68 23.66 -35.56
CA LEU A 691 -2.41 22.55 -34.98
C LEU A 691 -2.67 21.48 -36.06
N HIS A 692 -2.37 20.22 -35.71
CA HIS A 692 -2.59 19.08 -36.58
C HIS A 692 -3.68 18.18 -35.94
N TYR A 693 -4.81 18.03 -36.60
CA TYR A 693 -5.90 17.14 -36.18
C TYR A 693 -5.70 15.80 -36.89
N VAL A 694 -5.28 14.80 -36.15
CA VAL A 694 -4.82 13.51 -36.71
C VAL A 694 -5.98 12.58 -37.07
N THR A 695 -7.09 12.71 -36.37
CA THR A 695 -8.35 11.97 -36.63
C THR A 695 -9.50 12.99 -36.67
N PRO A 696 -9.56 13.86 -37.70
CA PRO A 696 -10.55 14.91 -37.72
C PRO A 696 -11.97 14.37 -37.90
N THR A 697 -12.91 15.06 -37.28
CA THR A 697 -14.34 14.89 -37.44
C THR A 697 -14.93 16.11 -38.18
N GLU A 698 -16.18 16.02 -38.66
CA GLU A 698 -16.89 17.15 -39.26
C GLU A 698 -16.93 18.36 -38.31
N ASP A 699 -17.07 18.13 -37.00
CA ASP A 699 -17.01 19.18 -35.97
C ASP A 699 -15.65 19.87 -35.94
N ASN A 700 -14.55 19.13 -36.18
CA ASN A 700 -13.20 19.70 -36.25
C ASN A 700 -13.03 20.56 -37.51
N GLU A 701 -13.55 20.13 -38.66
CA GLU A 701 -13.53 20.91 -39.90
C GLU A 701 -14.29 22.23 -39.68
N PHE A 702 -15.49 22.16 -39.17
CA PHE A 702 -16.29 23.36 -38.88
C PHE A 702 -15.58 24.29 -37.91
N GLN A 703 -15.00 23.76 -36.84
CA GLN A 703 -14.28 24.54 -35.83
C GLN A 703 -13.04 25.23 -36.41
N THR A 704 -12.23 24.54 -37.19
CA THR A 704 -11.00 25.10 -37.78
C THR A 704 -11.33 26.19 -38.77
N GLN A 705 -12.33 26.05 -39.62
CA GLN A 705 -12.81 27.07 -40.54
C GLN A 705 -13.32 28.31 -39.80
N ARG A 706 -14.04 28.09 -38.70
CA ARG A 706 -14.52 29.20 -37.85
C ARG A 706 -13.36 29.93 -37.17
N MET A 707 -12.34 29.22 -36.68
CA MET A 707 -11.13 29.85 -36.11
C MET A 707 -10.33 30.61 -37.17
N LYS A 708 -10.37 30.15 -38.41
CA LYS A 708 -9.83 30.89 -39.58
C LYS A 708 -10.64 32.19 -39.82
N SER A 709 -11.96 32.12 -39.76
CA SER A 709 -12.84 33.29 -39.97
C SER A 709 -12.70 34.39 -38.93
N VAL A 710 -12.29 34.08 -37.70
CA VAL A 710 -11.99 35.03 -36.61
C VAL A 710 -10.50 35.44 -36.60
N GLY A 711 -9.69 34.90 -37.54
CA GLY A 711 -8.30 35.23 -37.76
C GLY A 711 -7.30 34.51 -36.88
N ILE A 712 -7.69 33.58 -36.03
CA ILE A 712 -6.76 32.80 -35.21
C ILE A 712 -5.89 31.90 -36.06
N PHE A 713 -6.44 31.32 -37.13
CA PHE A 713 -5.68 30.60 -38.13
C PHE A 713 -5.54 31.45 -39.40
N SER A 714 -4.33 31.50 -39.94
CA SER A 714 -4.02 32.14 -41.22
C SER A 714 -4.40 31.25 -42.42
N ASP A 715 -4.21 29.92 -42.24
CA ASP A 715 -4.57 28.92 -43.22
C ASP A 715 -5.03 27.62 -42.59
N VAL A 716 -5.88 26.88 -43.32
CA VAL A 716 -6.39 25.55 -42.93
C VAL A 716 -6.47 24.72 -44.21
N HIS A 717 -5.77 23.58 -44.26
CA HIS A 717 -5.75 22.66 -45.39
C HIS A 717 -5.71 21.19 -44.88
N THR A 718 -6.02 20.29 -45.75
CA THR A 718 -5.99 18.84 -45.46
C THR A 718 -4.80 18.21 -46.17
N GLU A 719 -3.96 17.48 -45.40
CA GLU A 719 -2.82 16.75 -45.91
C GLU A 719 -3.18 15.27 -46.20
N ILE A 720 -2.22 14.53 -46.79
CA ILE A 720 -2.34 13.07 -47.05
C ILE A 720 -2.67 12.35 -45.76
N GLY A 721 -3.66 11.46 -45.78
CA GLY A 721 -4.16 10.76 -44.61
C GLY A 721 -5.29 11.47 -43.87
N GLN A 722 -5.93 12.47 -44.48
CA GLN A 722 -7.04 13.27 -43.95
C GLN A 722 -6.69 14.11 -42.69
N ILE A 723 -5.41 14.39 -42.47
CA ILE A 723 -4.99 15.25 -41.35
C ILE A 723 -5.32 16.71 -41.69
N ILE A 724 -6.09 17.37 -40.83
CA ILE A 724 -6.31 18.83 -40.97
C ILE A 724 -5.13 19.54 -40.33
N VAL A 725 -4.46 20.40 -41.10
CA VAL A 725 -3.40 21.28 -40.65
C VAL A 725 -3.89 22.70 -40.63
N ALA A 726 -3.86 23.33 -39.45
CA ALA A 726 -4.26 24.72 -39.24
C ALA A 726 -3.03 25.55 -38.83
N GLN A 727 -2.66 26.52 -39.68
CA GLN A 727 -1.53 27.42 -39.42
C GLN A 727 -1.96 28.58 -38.53
N VAL A 728 -1.23 28.83 -37.46
CA VAL A 728 -1.55 29.86 -36.47
C VAL A 728 -1.16 31.26 -36.99
N ASN A 729 -2.07 32.20 -36.94
CA ASN A 729 -1.79 33.63 -37.16
C ASN A 729 -1.24 34.26 -35.87
N LYS A 730 0.08 34.29 -35.77
CA LYS A 730 0.79 34.79 -34.58
C LYS A 730 0.46 36.24 -34.23
N GLU A 731 0.28 37.10 -35.24
CA GLU A 731 -0.01 38.54 -35.06
C GLU A 731 -1.40 38.68 -34.43
N ARG A 732 -2.41 37.99 -34.98
CA ARG A 732 -3.78 38.05 -34.46
C ARG A 732 -3.88 37.43 -33.08
N VAL A 733 -3.19 36.34 -32.82
CA VAL A 733 -3.12 35.74 -31.48
C VAL A 733 -2.53 36.71 -30.47
N ALA A 734 -1.41 37.41 -30.84
CA ALA A 734 -0.80 38.41 -29.98
C ALA A 734 -1.76 39.59 -29.70
N GLU A 735 -2.54 40.02 -30.69
CA GLU A 735 -3.57 41.04 -30.48
C GLU A 735 -4.68 40.62 -29.52
N LEU A 736 -5.19 39.39 -29.68
CA LEU A 736 -6.22 38.84 -28.80
C LEU A 736 -5.74 38.69 -27.33
N LEU A 737 -4.44 38.49 -27.14
CA LEU A 737 -3.82 38.26 -25.86
C LEU A 737 -3.20 39.52 -25.22
N LYS A 738 -3.48 40.72 -25.74
CA LYS A 738 -3.05 41.97 -25.10
C LYS A 738 -3.49 42.03 -23.64
N PRO A 739 -2.73 42.67 -22.73
CA PRO A 739 -3.03 42.74 -21.30
C PRO A 739 -4.42 43.30 -20.94
N ASP A 740 -4.96 44.19 -21.77
CA ASP A 740 -6.30 44.76 -21.60
C ASP A 740 -7.43 43.76 -21.89
N ARG A 741 -7.13 42.67 -22.58
CA ARG A 741 -8.06 41.58 -22.94
C ARG A 741 -9.31 42.02 -23.71
N VAL A 742 -9.36 43.23 -24.25
CA VAL A 742 -10.60 43.75 -24.85
C VAL A 742 -11.08 42.89 -26.01
N LEU A 743 -10.16 42.58 -26.96
CA LEU A 743 -10.51 41.76 -28.13
C LEU A 743 -10.83 40.31 -27.76
N LEU A 744 -10.18 39.75 -26.74
CA LEU A 744 -10.45 38.40 -26.22
C LEU A 744 -11.86 38.37 -25.61
N LEU A 745 -12.22 39.33 -24.77
CA LEU A 745 -13.51 39.43 -24.14
C LEU A 745 -14.63 39.69 -25.17
N GLU A 746 -14.38 40.51 -26.19
CA GLU A 746 -15.30 40.65 -27.31
C GLU A 746 -15.50 39.34 -28.09
N MET A 747 -14.47 38.59 -28.32
CA MET A 747 -14.55 37.28 -28.96
C MET A 747 -15.37 36.30 -28.13
N ILE A 748 -15.21 36.31 -26.81
CA ILE A 748 -16.01 35.49 -25.88
C ILE A 748 -17.46 35.97 -25.88
N ARG A 749 -17.70 37.25 -25.82
CA ARG A 749 -19.04 37.88 -25.76
C ARG A 749 -19.89 37.70 -27.02
N LYS A 750 -19.29 37.77 -28.22
CA LYS A 750 -19.95 37.53 -29.51
C LYS A 750 -20.53 36.13 -29.70
N THR A 751 -20.60 35.31 -28.65
CA THR A 751 -21.11 33.94 -28.66
C THR A 751 -22.56 33.79 -28.32
N SER A 752 -23.25 34.84 -27.88
CA SER A 752 -24.69 34.76 -27.57
C SER A 752 -25.52 34.51 -28.86
N PRO A 753 -26.32 33.46 -28.92
CA PRO A 753 -27.21 33.23 -30.07
C PRO A 753 -28.49 34.06 -29.93
N ALA A 754 -28.34 35.39 -30.04
CA ALA A 754 -29.47 36.20 -30.43
C ALA A 754 -29.27 36.55 -31.90
N MET A 755 -29.46 35.59 -32.79
CA MET A 755 -29.59 35.82 -34.21
C MET A 755 -30.63 34.86 -34.79
N GLN A 756 -31.86 35.42 -34.84
CA GLN A 756 -32.59 35.59 -36.07
C GLN A 756 -32.98 34.29 -36.80
N ILE A 757 -34.08 33.80 -36.33
CA ILE A 757 -35.13 33.36 -37.24
C ILE A 757 -35.64 34.64 -37.90
N GLN A 758 -35.20 34.94 -39.09
CA GLN A 758 -35.96 35.72 -40.07
C GLN A 758 -35.80 35.01 -41.41
N THR A 759 -36.96 34.43 -41.76
CA THR A 759 -37.45 33.97 -43.07
C THR A 759 -36.55 33.13 -43.93
#